data_52af325010634ec85872c8af59cf5850
#
_entry.id   52af325010634ec85872c8af59cf5850
#
_cell.length_a   1.000
_cell.length_b   1.000
_cell.length_c   1.000
_cell.angle_alpha   90.00
_cell.angle_beta   90.00
_cell.angle_gamma   90.00
#
_symmetry.space_group_name_H-M   'P 1'
#
loop_
_entity.id
_entity.type
_entity.pdbx_description
1 polymer ?
#
loop_
_entity_poly.entity_id
_entity_poly.type
_entity_poly.pdbx_seq_one_letter_code
_entity_poly.pdbx_strand_id
1 'polypeptide(L)'
;MRNDKRELDLRRLDEIQVSDELKRRTILKCKDLNKGGIVMKRRWAAAVMTLIVSIFAFTYVLSYLRQDKDTREVSYELTQVQSKKEFLSMINKKLKEQNGGIRLFGGRQVAEKAADSSAQNNSKEHSSTNVQVEGIDEADIIKTDGQYIYVINFERNELNVYTAEEKPKKIFSLKGEDILGSREAKEFKGFKRNIGLQDMFLYKNGNKNYLVIMSIVSRYKENTEHPSLKERVIGIMPIYYGENTTLISVYDVSDIEKVDVVKQYEITGDKLSARLKDGKVYLVTNKGFYYYFRESSNSNNLLPYYIEYGQEVEKKEIDVSNIRYNKQDIQPNYTIISSIDLNKNTINNQVILGYFENMYMSHDSLYLVKIALNYKEIKQDSNKPNESIAVSIYDEDTVIYKFDLGEKVEYKKFISVKGRIINQFSMDEYDGYFRIATTESINQNNKFTTTNNVYVIDKNMNVVGKINNIAPDERIYSTRFVKDKLYMVTFKQVDPLFVIDLKNPRQPKILGLLKIPGYSTYLHPYDENTIIGFGMDTGEMEGRVVNKGMKVAIFDVSDVNNPKQKDSIEIGGKGTFSESLYNHKALVEYRKYNLYAFELYETKNDDSYVLDFAGLCLMQIENNKIDIKAKISHSITSSQNEYKEPIYGYRAVFVDNLMFVISSRAISVINLDNMKEVYRGNI
;
A
#
# COMPACT_ATOMS: atom_id res chain seq x y z
N MET A 1 -15.17 40.11 16.89
CA MET A 1 -14.13 41.02 16.40
C MET A 1 -12.97 40.98 17.37
N ARG A 2 -11.92 40.23 17.03
CA ARG A 2 -10.59 40.31 17.66
C ARG A 2 -9.56 40.33 16.52
N ASN A 3 -8.84 41.46 16.45
CA ASN A 3 -7.77 41.70 15.49
C ASN A 3 -6.58 40.80 15.82
N ASP A 4 -6.29 39.87 14.94
CA ASP A 4 -4.99 39.16 14.92
C ASP A 4 -3.98 40.07 14.19
N LYS A 5 -3.23 40.88 14.95
CA LYS A 5 -2.05 41.56 14.46
C LYS A 5 -0.92 40.55 14.36
N ARG A 6 -0.62 40.06 13.15
CA ARG A 6 0.65 39.42 12.85
C ARG A 6 1.74 40.50 12.90
N GLU A 7 2.57 40.51 13.94
CA GLU A 7 3.83 41.27 13.93
C GLU A 7 4.72 40.72 12.79
N LEU A 8 4.95 41.58 11.80
CA LEU A 8 5.96 41.35 10.78
C LEU A 8 7.35 41.39 11.45
N ASP A 9 8.09 40.31 11.42
CA ASP A 9 9.46 40.23 11.89
C ASP A 9 10.39 41.03 10.96
N LEU A 10 10.63 42.31 11.32
CA LEU A 10 11.44 43.26 10.55
C LEU A 10 12.92 42.89 10.45
N ARG A 11 13.44 41.90 11.21
CA ARG A 11 14.82 41.42 11.15
C ARG A 11 15.21 40.74 9.83
N ARG A 12 14.25 40.32 9.03
CA ARG A 12 14.50 39.76 7.69
C ARG A 12 14.73 40.80 6.60
N LEU A 13 14.54 42.07 6.88
CA LEU A 13 14.78 43.15 5.89
C LEU A 13 16.26 43.48 5.69
N ASP A 14 17.12 43.16 6.68
CA ASP A 14 18.57 43.44 6.61
C ASP A 14 19.32 42.43 5.71
N GLU A 15 18.69 41.33 5.30
CA GLU A 15 19.31 40.30 4.43
C GLU A 15 19.06 40.53 2.93
N ILE A 16 18.33 41.60 2.55
CA ILE A 16 17.99 41.84 1.14
C ILE A 16 19.16 42.61 0.47
N GLN A 17 19.99 41.88 -0.27
CA GLN A 17 21.01 42.49 -1.13
C GLN A 17 20.37 43.15 -2.35
N VAL A 18 20.25 44.46 -2.34
CA VAL A 18 19.80 45.24 -3.49
C VAL A 18 20.96 45.38 -4.47
N SER A 19 20.74 45.03 -5.75
CA SER A 19 21.77 45.06 -6.78
C SER A 19 22.32 46.49 -6.98
N ASP A 20 23.62 46.61 -7.24
CA ASP A 20 24.28 47.92 -7.38
C ASP A 20 23.76 48.69 -8.61
N GLU A 21 23.23 48.01 -9.61
CA GLU A 21 22.54 48.60 -10.76
C GLU A 21 21.25 49.32 -10.33
N LEU A 22 20.46 48.74 -9.43
CA LEU A 22 19.25 49.35 -8.92
C LEU A 22 19.56 50.56 -8.05
N LYS A 23 20.62 50.47 -7.21
CA LYS A 23 21.12 51.61 -6.43
C LYS A 23 21.59 52.78 -7.31
N ARG A 24 22.36 52.50 -8.38
CA ARG A 24 22.81 53.50 -9.35
C ARG A 24 21.63 54.18 -10.09
N ARG A 25 20.68 53.46 -10.59
CA ARG A 25 19.48 54.00 -11.30
C ARG A 25 18.66 54.88 -10.35
N THR A 26 18.51 54.51 -9.11
CA THR A 26 17.80 55.29 -8.09
C THR A 26 18.52 56.62 -7.79
N ILE A 27 19.86 56.57 -7.59
CA ILE A 27 20.69 57.78 -7.36
C ILE A 27 20.72 58.69 -8.56
N LEU A 28 20.72 58.19 -9.80
CA LEU A 28 20.68 59.01 -11.01
C LEU A 28 19.34 59.72 -11.13
N LYS A 29 18.20 59.02 -10.92
CA LYS A 29 16.88 59.67 -10.89
C LYS A 29 16.72 60.73 -9.80
N CYS A 30 17.29 60.52 -8.64
CA CYS A 30 17.29 61.52 -7.56
C CYS A 30 18.15 62.75 -7.90
N LYS A 31 19.25 62.64 -8.68
CA LYS A 31 20.05 63.75 -9.16
C LYS A 31 19.36 64.62 -10.24
N ASP A 32 18.56 63.97 -11.10
CA ASP A 32 17.77 64.70 -12.13
C ASP A 32 16.60 65.49 -11.53
N LEU A 33 16.02 65.05 -10.42
CA LEU A 33 14.97 65.75 -9.69
C LEU A 33 15.47 67.02 -8.98
N ASN A 34 16.77 67.11 -8.75
CA ASN A 34 17.37 68.28 -8.07
C ASN A 34 17.72 69.46 -9.03
N LYS A 35 17.59 69.29 -10.36
CA LYS A 35 17.88 70.34 -11.34
C LYS A 35 16.70 71.26 -11.68
N GLY A 36 15.50 70.97 -11.23
CA GLY A 36 14.31 71.81 -11.36
C GLY A 36 14.02 72.51 -10.03
N GLY A 37 14.30 73.80 -9.96
CA GLY A 37 14.23 74.63 -8.74
C GLY A 37 12.82 74.73 -8.12
N ILE A 38 12.41 73.73 -7.40
CA ILE A 38 11.26 73.79 -6.47
C ILE A 38 11.79 73.46 -5.08
N VAL A 39 11.84 74.47 -4.22
CA VAL A 39 12.18 74.32 -2.81
C VAL A 39 11.07 73.59 -2.06
N MET A 40 11.11 72.25 -2.09
CA MET A 40 10.21 71.43 -1.32
C MET A 40 10.70 71.31 0.12
N LYS A 41 9.86 71.73 1.10
CA LYS A 41 10.16 71.64 2.53
C LYS A 41 10.59 70.19 2.88
N ARG A 42 11.70 70.02 3.57
CA ARG A 42 12.34 68.73 3.95
C ARG A 42 11.38 67.61 4.41
N ARG A 43 10.24 67.98 5.01
CA ARG A 43 9.19 67.02 5.46
C ARG A 43 8.43 66.37 4.33
N TRP A 44 8.21 67.07 3.19
CA TRP A 44 7.50 66.51 1.99
C TRP A 44 8.43 65.65 1.16
N ALA A 45 9.70 65.93 1.08
CA ALA A 45 10.68 65.08 0.39
C ALA A 45 10.85 63.72 1.08
N ALA A 46 10.87 63.68 2.41
CA ALA A 46 10.90 62.45 3.18
C ALA A 46 9.62 61.60 2.98
N ALA A 47 8.43 62.23 2.97
CA ALA A 47 7.15 61.55 2.76
C ALA A 47 7.04 60.96 1.34
N VAL A 48 7.50 61.67 0.30
CA VAL A 48 7.51 61.16 -1.09
C VAL A 48 8.52 60.04 -1.26
N MET A 49 9.69 60.13 -0.64
CA MET A 49 10.68 59.03 -0.65
C MET A 49 10.13 57.78 0.04
N THR A 50 9.46 57.96 1.19
CA THR A 50 8.81 56.82 1.88
C THR A 50 7.72 56.18 1.04
N LEU A 51 6.91 57.01 0.35
CA LEU A 51 5.87 56.50 -0.55
C LEU A 51 6.45 55.77 -1.76
N ILE A 52 7.52 56.26 -2.37
CA ILE A 52 8.21 55.63 -3.48
C ILE A 52 8.85 54.31 -3.06
N VAL A 53 9.53 54.25 -1.89
CA VAL A 53 10.07 53.03 -1.35
C VAL A 53 8.99 52.01 -1.01
N SER A 54 7.85 52.50 -0.47
CA SER A 54 6.70 51.63 -0.18
C SER A 54 6.06 51.07 -1.47
N ILE A 55 5.96 51.85 -2.54
CA ILE A 55 5.46 51.37 -3.86
C ILE A 55 6.45 50.37 -4.48
N PHE A 56 7.76 50.60 -4.40
CA PHE A 56 8.75 49.66 -4.89
C PHE A 56 8.79 48.39 -4.05
N ALA A 57 8.68 48.47 -2.73
CA ALA A 57 8.56 47.30 -1.86
C ALA A 57 7.26 46.53 -2.17
N PHE A 58 6.14 47.23 -2.37
CA PHE A 58 4.86 46.61 -2.69
C PHE A 58 4.85 45.96 -4.10
N THR A 59 5.45 46.58 -5.11
CA THR A 59 5.57 46.03 -6.45
C THR A 59 6.57 44.85 -6.46
N TYR A 60 7.63 44.89 -5.64
CA TYR A 60 8.57 43.77 -5.46
C TYR A 60 7.89 42.60 -4.75
N VAL A 61 7.16 42.84 -3.68
CA VAL A 61 6.36 41.82 -2.99
C VAL A 61 5.28 41.25 -3.92
N LEU A 62 4.61 42.09 -4.72
CA LEU A 62 3.68 41.61 -5.74
C LEU A 62 4.34 40.81 -6.87
N SER A 63 5.55 41.18 -7.29
CA SER A 63 6.31 40.40 -8.28
C SER A 63 6.82 39.07 -7.71
N TYR A 64 7.23 39.06 -6.44
CA TYR A 64 7.61 37.85 -5.70
C TYR A 64 6.41 36.92 -5.49
N LEU A 65 5.26 37.47 -5.10
CA LEU A 65 3.99 36.74 -4.98
C LEU A 65 3.44 36.31 -6.36
N ARG A 66 3.82 36.96 -7.46
CA ARG A 66 3.51 36.53 -8.83
C ARG A 66 4.47 35.49 -9.38
N GLN A 67 5.74 35.48 -8.97
CA GLN A 67 6.68 34.42 -9.37
C GLN A 67 6.33 33.05 -8.79
N ASP A 68 5.64 33.01 -7.64
CA ASP A 68 5.15 31.75 -7.05
C ASP A 68 3.83 31.26 -7.71
N LYS A 69 3.27 31.99 -8.68
CA LYS A 69 2.02 31.65 -9.38
C LYS A 69 2.20 30.89 -10.70
N ASP A 70 3.41 30.58 -11.12
CA ASP A 70 3.66 29.72 -12.29
C ASP A 70 3.82 28.22 -11.95
N THR A 71 3.63 27.82 -10.70
CA THR A 71 3.25 26.45 -10.39
C THR A 71 1.78 26.31 -10.81
N ARG A 72 1.53 25.80 -12.02
CA ARG A 72 0.19 25.36 -12.41
C ARG A 72 -0.25 24.39 -11.33
N GLU A 73 -1.28 24.75 -10.58
CA GLU A 73 -1.92 23.88 -9.61
C GLU A 73 -2.41 22.66 -10.40
N VAL A 74 -1.73 21.53 -10.23
CA VAL A 74 -2.06 20.29 -10.97
C VAL A 74 -3.38 19.80 -10.39
N SER A 75 -4.44 19.88 -11.18
CA SER A 75 -5.74 19.33 -10.80
C SER A 75 -5.74 17.82 -11.08
N TYR A 76 -6.05 17.03 -10.08
CA TYR A 76 -6.21 15.57 -10.21
C TYR A 76 -7.68 15.14 -10.43
N GLU A 77 -8.59 16.08 -10.75
CA GLU A 77 -10.01 15.78 -11.00
C GLU A 77 -10.19 14.77 -12.13
N LEU A 78 -11.08 13.79 -11.92
CA LEU A 78 -11.39 12.77 -12.90
C LEU A 78 -12.57 13.20 -13.79
N THR A 79 -12.34 13.18 -15.08
CA THR A 79 -13.36 13.41 -16.12
C THR A 79 -13.79 12.08 -16.73
N GLN A 80 -15.07 11.92 -16.99
CA GLN A 80 -15.61 10.74 -17.67
C GLN A 80 -15.25 10.77 -19.16
N VAL A 81 -14.88 9.62 -19.74
CA VAL A 81 -14.67 9.43 -21.17
C VAL A 81 -16.02 9.49 -21.87
N GLN A 82 -16.12 10.28 -22.96
CA GLN A 82 -17.38 10.49 -23.69
C GLN A 82 -17.61 9.51 -24.83
N SER A 83 -16.53 8.91 -25.37
CA SER A 83 -16.63 7.97 -26.50
C SER A 83 -15.43 7.05 -26.61
N LYS A 84 -15.63 5.88 -27.25
CA LYS A 84 -14.55 4.94 -27.60
C LYS A 84 -13.47 5.62 -28.46
N LYS A 85 -13.86 6.53 -29.37
CA LYS A 85 -12.93 7.26 -30.23
C LYS A 85 -12.04 8.21 -29.40
N GLU A 86 -12.61 8.91 -28.43
CA GLU A 86 -11.85 9.78 -27.51
C GLU A 86 -10.83 8.95 -26.73
N PHE A 87 -11.26 7.86 -26.08
CA PHE A 87 -10.40 6.96 -25.33
C PHE A 87 -9.20 6.48 -26.16
N LEU A 88 -9.48 5.91 -27.34
CA LEU A 88 -8.44 5.38 -28.23
C LEU A 88 -7.49 6.47 -28.71
N SER A 89 -8.01 7.67 -29.00
CA SER A 89 -7.18 8.82 -29.40
C SER A 89 -6.20 9.25 -28.29
N MET A 90 -6.68 9.32 -27.03
CA MET A 90 -5.86 9.68 -25.88
C MET A 90 -4.74 8.66 -25.64
N ILE A 91 -5.10 7.38 -25.59
CA ILE A 91 -4.14 6.30 -25.32
C ILE A 91 -3.11 6.24 -26.44
N ASN A 92 -3.52 6.22 -27.72
CA ASN A 92 -2.62 6.17 -28.86
C ASN A 92 -1.65 7.37 -28.90
N LYS A 93 -2.12 8.58 -28.53
CA LYS A 93 -1.27 9.77 -28.43
C LYS A 93 -0.18 9.56 -27.37
N LYS A 94 -0.56 9.12 -26.17
CA LYS A 94 0.39 8.90 -25.05
C LYS A 94 1.42 7.83 -25.33
N LEU A 95 1.01 6.77 -25.98
CA LEU A 95 1.88 5.68 -26.35
C LEU A 95 2.92 6.09 -27.44
N LYS A 96 2.52 6.96 -28.36
CA LYS A 96 3.47 7.55 -29.35
C LYS A 96 4.48 8.48 -28.66
N GLU A 97 4.05 9.27 -27.66
CA GLU A 97 4.93 10.14 -26.86
C GLU A 97 5.98 9.33 -26.06
N GLN A 98 5.66 8.14 -25.59
CA GLN A 98 6.56 7.27 -24.82
C GLN A 98 7.60 6.54 -25.68
N ASN A 99 7.32 6.27 -26.95
CA ASN A 99 8.27 5.59 -27.85
C ASN A 99 9.51 6.41 -28.17
N GLY A 100 9.57 7.68 -27.76
CA GLY A 100 10.75 8.55 -27.89
C GLY A 100 11.76 8.48 -26.71
N GLY A 101 11.48 7.73 -25.64
CA GLY A 101 12.37 7.64 -24.49
C GLY A 101 12.04 6.45 -23.59
N ILE A 102 13.00 5.52 -23.50
CA ILE A 102 12.90 4.36 -22.57
C ILE A 102 13.07 4.88 -21.13
N ARG A 103 12.01 4.90 -20.35
CA ARG A 103 12.08 5.04 -18.89
C ARG A 103 11.59 3.75 -18.23
N LEU A 104 12.54 2.99 -17.68
CA LEU A 104 12.28 1.83 -16.81
C LEU A 104 11.77 2.33 -15.46
N PHE A 105 10.50 2.11 -15.16
CA PHE A 105 9.97 2.17 -13.81
C PHE A 105 9.60 0.75 -13.36
N GLY A 106 10.46 0.17 -12.55
CA GLY A 106 10.16 -1.05 -11.81
C GLY A 106 9.37 -0.70 -10.55
N GLY A 107 8.07 -0.91 -10.56
CA GLY A 107 7.25 -0.90 -9.35
C GLY A 107 7.50 -2.17 -8.55
N ARG A 108 8.02 -2.05 -7.34
CA ARG A 108 8.08 -3.14 -6.36
C ARG A 108 6.67 -3.31 -5.81
N GLN A 109 6.06 -4.45 -6.05
CA GLN A 109 4.82 -4.84 -5.38
C GLN A 109 5.11 -5.06 -3.90
N VAL A 110 4.46 -4.29 -3.04
CA VAL A 110 4.36 -4.56 -1.60
C VAL A 110 3.00 -5.20 -1.39
N ALA A 111 2.97 -6.43 -0.89
CA ALA A 111 1.73 -7.14 -0.60
C ALA A 111 1.06 -6.55 0.64
N GLU A 112 -0.21 -6.24 0.54
CA GLU A 112 -1.03 -5.68 1.62
C GLU A 112 -1.79 -6.75 2.38
N LYS A 113 -2.08 -6.49 3.66
CA LYS A 113 -2.96 -7.34 4.49
C LYS A 113 -3.42 -6.71 5.82
N ALA A 114 -4.48 -7.21 6.38
CA ALA A 114 -5.36 -6.58 7.31
C ALA A 114 -5.98 -7.41 8.45
N ALA A 115 -6.71 -6.95 9.44
CA ALA A 115 -7.19 -7.49 10.72
C ALA A 115 -8.72 -7.74 10.89
N ASP A 116 -9.18 -8.37 11.84
CA ASP A 116 -10.17 -9.31 12.35
C ASP A 116 -11.63 -8.84 12.54
N SER A 117 -12.61 -9.74 12.39
CA SER A 117 -13.93 -9.66 13.04
C SER A 117 -14.55 -11.03 13.30
N SER A 118 -15.07 -11.22 14.53
CA SER A 118 -15.78 -12.41 14.96
C SER A 118 -17.30 -12.24 14.85
N ALA A 119 -17.98 -13.20 14.21
CA ALA A 119 -19.41 -13.41 14.33
C ALA A 119 -19.65 -14.73 15.05
N GLN A 120 -20.29 -14.67 16.24
CA GLN A 120 -20.69 -15.85 16.99
C GLN A 120 -21.89 -16.54 16.35
N ASN A 121 -21.70 -17.81 15.98
CA ASN A 121 -22.77 -18.81 15.83
C ASN A 121 -22.17 -20.16 16.25
N ASN A 122 -22.99 -21.15 16.66
CA ASN A 122 -22.68 -22.48 17.19
C ASN A 122 -21.68 -23.33 16.35
N SER A 123 -20.64 -22.74 15.83
CA SER A 123 -19.47 -23.35 15.23
C SER A 123 -18.35 -23.41 16.27
N LYS A 124 -17.43 -24.36 16.15
CA LYS A 124 -16.20 -24.41 16.93
C LYS A 124 -15.55 -23.03 16.93
N GLU A 125 -15.04 -22.61 18.08
CA GLU A 125 -14.29 -21.36 18.18
C GLU A 125 -13.01 -21.48 17.38
N HIS A 126 -12.72 -20.55 16.50
CA HIS A 126 -11.55 -20.61 15.61
C HIS A 126 -10.92 -19.23 15.40
N SER A 127 -9.64 -19.24 14.99
CA SER A 127 -8.97 -18.01 14.58
C SER A 127 -9.52 -17.53 13.24
N SER A 128 -9.45 -16.23 13.05
CA SER A 128 -9.81 -15.56 11.80
C SER A 128 -8.57 -14.88 11.20
N THR A 129 -8.68 -14.44 9.97
CA THR A 129 -7.66 -13.60 9.33
C THR A 129 -7.57 -12.27 10.08
N ASN A 130 -6.34 -11.84 10.36
CA ASN A 130 -6.07 -10.53 10.92
C ASN A 130 -6.37 -9.41 9.88
N VAL A 131 -7.50 -8.59 9.90
CA VAL A 131 -8.00 -7.57 8.89
C VAL A 131 -7.81 -6.11 9.33
N GLN A 132 -7.64 -5.11 8.43
CA GLN A 132 -7.41 -3.70 8.81
C GLN A 132 -8.66 -3.04 9.40
N VAL A 133 -9.84 -3.34 8.87
CA VAL A 133 -11.11 -2.75 9.27
C VAL A 133 -12.05 -3.88 9.66
N GLU A 134 -12.52 -3.85 10.90
CA GLU A 134 -13.49 -4.82 11.42
C GLU A 134 -14.72 -4.91 10.52
N GLY A 135 -15.22 -6.13 10.24
CA GLY A 135 -16.37 -6.37 9.37
C GLY A 135 -16.10 -6.32 7.88
N ILE A 136 -14.86 -6.10 7.46
CA ILE A 136 -14.42 -6.14 6.06
C ILE A 136 -13.37 -7.22 5.91
N ASP A 137 -13.75 -8.41 5.40
CA ASP A 137 -12.83 -9.54 5.27
C ASP A 137 -11.82 -9.31 4.13
N GLU A 138 -10.66 -9.92 4.30
CA GLU A 138 -9.59 -9.89 3.31
C GLU A 138 -9.16 -11.29 2.94
N ALA A 139 -8.81 -11.43 1.68
CA ALA A 139 -8.36 -12.70 1.16
C ALA A 139 -7.05 -13.14 1.82
N ASP A 140 -6.91 -14.43 2.10
CA ASP A 140 -5.69 -15.03 2.61
C ASP A 140 -5.41 -16.38 1.95
N ILE A 141 -4.20 -16.89 2.13
CA ILE A 141 -3.76 -18.20 1.62
C ILE A 141 -4.27 -19.36 2.48
N ILE A 142 -4.75 -19.06 3.69
CA ILE A 142 -5.35 -20.02 4.61
C ILE A 142 -6.61 -19.42 5.22
N LYS A 143 -7.66 -20.22 5.31
CA LYS A 143 -8.94 -19.87 5.95
C LYS A 143 -9.50 -21.08 6.67
N THR A 144 -10.37 -20.83 7.67
CA THR A 144 -11.14 -21.88 8.33
C THR A 144 -12.55 -21.39 8.65
N ASP A 145 -13.50 -22.31 8.65
CA ASP A 145 -14.88 -22.12 9.16
C ASP A 145 -15.10 -22.85 10.49
N GLY A 146 -14.02 -23.36 11.12
CA GLY A 146 -14.04 -24.15 12.33
C GLY A 146 -14.29 -25.64 12.11
N GLN A 147 -14.83 -26.05 10.97
CA GLN A 147 -15.00 -27.44 10.59
C GLN A 147 -13.93 -27.91 9.60
N TYR A 148 -13.55 -27.05 8.68
CA TYR A 148 -12.58 -27.30 7.63
C TYR A 148 -11.47 -26.23 7.63
N ILE A 149 -10.32 -26.61 7.12
CA ILE A 149 -9.18 -25.76 6.89
C ILE A 149 -8.88 -25.77 5.40
N TYR A 150 -8.91 -24.57 4.79
CA TYR A 150 -8.68 -24.34 3.38
C TYR A 150 -7.28 -23.77 3.21
N VAL A 151 -6.42 -24.38 2.39
CA VAL A 151 -5.01 -24.02 2.26
C VAL A 151 -4.60 -23.97 0.79
N ILE A 152 -4.00 -22.85 0.37
CA ILE A 152 -3.33 -22.75 -0.94
C ILE A 152 -1.86 -23.14 -0.75
N ASN A 153 -1.46 -24.20 -1.43
CA ASN A 153 -0.08 -24.64 -1.54
C ASN A 153 0.54 -24.09 -2.84
N PHE A 154 1.40 -23.09 -2.73
CA PHE A 154 2.02 -22.44 -3.89
C PHE A 154 3.04 -23.32 -4.62
N GLU A 155 3.76 -24.21 -3.92
CA GLU A 155 4.73 -25.11 -4.55
C GLU A 155 4.05 -26.07 -5.52
N ARG A 156 2.82 -26.50 -5.20
CA ARG A 156 2.02 -27.42 -6.02
C ARG A 156 0.96 -26.71 -6.84
N ASN A 157 0.77 -25.42 -6.65
CA ASN A 157 -0.32 -24.62 -7.22
C ASN A 157 -1.68 -25.28 -6.99
N GLU A 158 -1.96 -25.66 -5.74
CA GLU A 158 -3.10 -26.49 -5.36
C GLU A 158 -3.80 -25.90 -4.13
N LEU A 159 -5.11 -25.83 -4.15
CA LEU A 159 -5.95 -25.62 -2.98
C LEU A 159 -6.25 -27.00 -2.38
N ASN A 160 -6.03 -27.15 -1.08
CA ASN A 160 -6.37 -28.35 -0.31
C ASN A 160 -7.34 -27.99 0.81
N VAL A 161 -8.29 -28.86 1.10
CA VAL A 161 -9.21 -28.75 2.23
C VAL A 161 -9.05 -29.95 3.15
N TYR A 162 -8.84 -29.66 4.44
CA TYR A 162 -8.64 -30.65 5.49
C TYR A 162 -9.75 -30.54 6.54
N THR A 163 -10.08 -31.66 7.21
CA THR A 163 -10.91 -31.60 8.42
C THR A 163 -10.14 -30.95 9.57
N ALA A 164 -10.82 -30.13 10.38
CA ALA A 164 -10.25 -29.50 11.57
C ALA A 164 -10.38 -30.44 12.79
N GLU A 165 -9.63 -31.55 12.76
CA GLU A 165 -9.61 -32.62 13.77
C GLU A 165 -8.18 -32.90 14.20
N GLU A 166 -7.97 -33.60 15.34
CA GLU A 166 -6.63 -34.02 15.79
C GLU A 166 -5.83 -34.77 14.71
N LYS A 167 -6.52 -35.50 13.86
CA LYS A 167 -5.92 -36.19 12.69
C LYS A 167 -6.58 -35.66 11.42
N PRO A 168 -6.09 -34.57 10.84
CA PRO A 168 -6.67 -33.95 9.67
C PRO A 168 -6.71 -34.93 8.48
N LYS A 169 -7.85 -34.98 7.79
CA LYS A 169 -8.00 -35.72 6.55
C LYS A 169 -8.16 -34.75 5.39
N LYS A 170 -7.40 -34.95 4.32
CA LYS A 170 -7.63 -34.20 3.07
C LYS A 170 -8.91 -34.75 2.42
N ILE A 171 -9.91 -33.87 2.25
CA ILE A 171 -11.23 -34.20 1.76
C ILE A 171 -11.52 -33.62 0.38
N PHE A 172 -10.83 -32.55 0.01
CA PHE A 172 -10.98 -31.90 -1.29
C PHE A 172 -9.64 -31.34 -1.75
N SER A 173 -9.41 -31.31 -3.07
CA SER A 173 -8.26 -30.71 -3.71
C SER A 173 -8.63 -30.13 -5.07
N LEU A 174 -8.07 -28.96 -5.42
CA LEU A 174 -8.28 -28.28 -6.70
C LEU A 174 -6.96 -27.67 -7.17
N LYS A 175 -6.47 -28.12 -8.32
CA LYS A 175 -5.28 -27.52 -8.94
C LYS A 175 -5.64 -26.26 -9.71
N GLY A 176 -4.71 -25.29 -9.74
CA GLY A 176 -4.90 -24.05 -10.49
C GLY A 176 -5.24 -24.29 -11.95
N GLU A 177 -4.59 -25.24 -12.61
CA GLU A 177 -4.83 -25.60 -14.02
C GLU A 177 -6.25 -26.13 -14.29
N ASP A 178 -6.90 -26.75 -13.30
CA ASP A 178 -8.22 -27.35 -13.43
C ASP A 178 -9.38 -26.37 -13.22
N ILE A 179 -9.12 -25.18 -12.68
CA ILE A 179 -10.16 -24.19 -12.32
C ILE A 179 -11.08 -23.85 -13.50
N LEU A 180 -10.50 -23.64 -14.67
CA LEU A 180 -11.25 -23.33 -15.89
C LEU A 180 -11.44 -24.57 -16.80
N GLY A 181 -10.73 -25.66 -16.55
CA GLY A 181 -10.70 -26.82 -17.44
C GLY A 181 -10.31 -26.42 -18.86
N SER A 182 -11.06 -26.87 -19.87
CA SER A 182 -10.85 -26.50 -21.28
C SER A 182 -11.55 -25.21 -21.71
N ARG A 183 -12.28 -24.54 -20.81
CA ARG A 183 -13.05 -23.32 -21.12
C ARG A 183 -12.11 -22.14 -21.42
N GLU A 184 -12.30 -21.50 -22.58
CA GLU A 184 -11.50 -20.37 -23.02
C GLU A 184 -12.33 -19.46 -23.94
N ALA A 185 -12.09 -18.15 -23.86
CA ALA A 185 -12.70 -17.18 -24.76
C ALA A 185 -12.12 -17.31 -26.18
N LYS A 186 -12.97 -17.09 -27.19
CA LYS A 186 -12.61 -17.26 -28.62
C LYS A 186 -11.38 -16.45 -29.02
N GLU A 187 -11.21 -15.27 -28.43
CA GLU A 187 -10.13 -14.33 -28.70
C GLU A 187 -8.75 -14.87 -28.27
N PHE A 188 -8.73 -15.83 -27.33
CA PHE A 188 -7.49 -16.43 -26.81
C PHE A 188 -7.23 -17.84 -27.38
N LYS A 189 -7.99 -18.24 -28.38
CA LYS A 189 -7.74 -19.52 -29.05
C LYS A 189 -6.32 -19.56 -29.64
N GLY A 190 -5.55 -20.58 -29.24
CA GLY A 190 -4.16 -20.76 -29.66
C GLY A 190 -3.12 -20.07 -28.74
N PHE A 191 -3.54 -19.44 -27.64
CA PHE A 191 -2.64 -19.07 -26.57
C PHE A 191 -2.43 -20.26 -25.61
N LYS A 192 -1.22 -20.39 -25.07
CA LYS A 192 -0.99 -21.18 -23.86
C LYS A 192 -1.45 -20.39 -22.65
N ARG A 193 -2.01 -21.10 -21.68
CA ARG A 193 -2.55 -20.52 -20.44
C ARG A 193 -1.93 -21.18 -19.23
N ASN A 194 -1.55 -20.36 -18.25
CA ASN A 194 -1.18 -20.80 -16.90
C ASN A 194 -2.08 -20.11 -15.89
N ILE A 195 -2.56 -20.82 -14.87
CA ILE A 195 -3.39 -20.29 -13.79
C ILE A 195 -2.68 -20.53 -12.47
N GLY A 196 -2.29 -19.45 -11.80
CA GLY A 196 -1.66 -19.46 -10.49
C GLY A 196 -2.64 -19.03 -9.40
N LEU A 197 -2.82 -19.87 -8.37
CA LEU A 197 -3.62 -19.53 -7.19
C LEU A 197 -2.95 -18.37 -6.42
N GLN A 198 -3.76 -17.47 -5.84
CA GLN A 198 -3.25 -16.33 -5.07
C GLN A 198 -3.74 -16.35 -3.62
N ASP A 199 -5.02 -16.20 -3.41
CA ASP A 199 -5.67 -16.17 -2.11
C ASP A 199 -7.18 -16.44 -2.22
N MET A 200 -7.89 -16.44 -1.09
CA MET A 200 -9.30 -16.82 -1.05
C MET A 200 -10.04 -16.09 0.07
N PHE A 201 -11.38 -16.06 -0.08
CA PHE A 201 -12.33 -15.73 0.99
C PHE A 201 -13.22 -16.92 1.30
N LEU A 202 -13.72 -16.96 2.53
CA LEU A 202 -14.89 -17.76 2.90
C LEU A 202 -16.05 -16.80 3.17
N TYR A 203 -17.22 -17.11 2.63
CA TYR A 203 -18.42 -16.32 2.82
C TYR A 203 -19.61 -17.20 3.14
N LYS A 204 -20.31 -16.88 4.22
CA LYS A 204 -21.52 -17.60 4.63
C LYS A 204 -22.75 -16.74 4.39
N ASN A 205 -23.74 -17.30 3.71
CA ASN A 205 -25.04 -16.69 3.48
C ASN A 205 -26.17 -17.68 3.83
N GLY A 206 -26.76 -17.51 5.01
CA GLY A 206 -27.74 -18.47 5.54
C GLY A 206 -27.11 -19.85 5.72
N ASN A 207 -27.66 -20.85 5.03
CA ASN A 207 -27.18 -22.22 5.06
C ASN A 207 -26.13 -22.53 3.97
N LYS A 208 -25.74 -21.54 3.16
CA LYS A 208 -24.76 -21.72 2.09
C LYS A 208 -23.41 -21.17 2.50
N ASN A 209 -22.39 -21.96 2.25
CA ASN A 209 -21.00 -21.59 2.41
C ASN A 209 -20.36 -21.45 1.02
N TYR A 210 -19.72 -20.32 0.79
CA TYR A 210 -19.02 -20.03 -0.46
C TYR A 210 -17.52 -19.91 -0.23
N LEU A 211 -16.76 -20.54 -1.12
CA LEU A 211 -15.33 -20.35 -1.25
C LEU A 211 -15.08 -19.49 -2.49
N VAL A 212 -14.44 -18.34 -2.31
CA VAL A 212 -14.08 -17.42 -3.38
C VAL A 212 -12.58 -17.46 -3.58
N ILE A 213 -12.11 -18.01 -4.70
CA ILE A 213 -10.71 -18.15 -5.03
C ILE A 213 -10.30 -17.05 -6.00
N MET A 214 -9.21 -16.35 -5.71
CA MET A 214 -8.55 -15.44 -6.66
C MET A 214 -7.32 -16.11 -7.25
N SER A 215 -7.16 -15.95 -8.57
CA SER A 215 -6.07 -16.54 -9.34
C SER A 215 -5.55 -15.55 -10.37
N ILE A 216 -4.27 -15.64 -10.70
CA ILE A 216 -3.71 -14.97 -11.87
C ILE A 216 -3.81 -15.90 -13.07
N VAL A 217 -4.31 -15.39 -14.18
CA VAL A 217 -4.31 -16.09 -15.46
C VAL A 217 -3.32 -15.42 -16.39
N SER A 218 -2.28 -16.15 -16.75
CA SER A 218 -1.26 -15.67 -17.68
C SER A 218 -1.41 -16.38 -19.01
N ARG A 219 -1.61 -15.63 -20.10
CA ARG A 219 -1.70 -16.16 -21.46
C ARG A 219 -0.51 -15.69 -22.28
N TYR A 220 0.09 -16.58 -23.05
CA TYR A 220 1.22 -16.27 -23.92
C TYR A 220 1.17 -17.07 -25.22
N LYS A 221 1.70 -16.47 -26.29
CA LYS A 221 1.99 -17.18 -27.53
C LYS A 221 3.46 -17.56 -27.54
N GLU A 222 3.73 -18.82 -27.83
CA GLU A 222 5.11 -19.21 -28.17
C GLU A 222 5.48 -18.58 -29.52
N ASN A 223 6.52 -17.79 -29.52
CA ASN A 223 7.10 -17.31 -30.76
C ASN A 223 7.87 -18.48 -31.40
N THR A 224 7.32 -19.08 -32.45
CA THR A 224 7.94 -20.20 -33.20
C THR A 224 9.08 -19.71 -34.11
N GLU A 225 9.21 -18.39 -34.31
CA GLU A 225 10.32 -17.82 -35.05
C GLU A 225 11.52 -17.60 -34.11
N HIS A 226 12.61 -18.29 -34.40
CA HIS A 226 13.87 -18.05 -33.69
C HIS A 226 14.28 -16.57 -33.83
N PRO A 227 14.66 -15.90 -32.75
CA PRO A 227 15.14 -14.52 -32.86
C PRO A 227 16.28 -14.43 -33.84
N SER A 228 16.24 -13.41 -34.68
CA SER A 228 17.29 -13.16 -35.68
C SER A 228 18.66 -13.01 -34.99
N LEU A 229 19.74 -13.28 -35.69
CA LEU A 229 21.12 -13.14 -35.18
C LEU A 229 21.37 -11.74 -34.56
N LYS A 230 20.74 -10.68 -35.12
CA LYS A 230 20.78 -9.31 -34.57
C LYS A 230 20.12 -9.17 -33.20
N GLU A 231 18.98 -9.83 -32.99
CA GLU A 231 18.24 -9.80 -31.71
C GLU A 231 18.96 -10.59 -30.63
N ARG A 232 19.66 -11.69 -30.99
CA ARG A 232 20.54 -12.44 -30.06
C ARG A 232 21.75 -11.64 -29.60
N VAL A 233 22.34 -10.83 -30.48
CA VAL A 233 23.54 -10.01 -30.17
C VAL A 233 23.19 -8.83 -29.25
N ILE A 234 21.95 -8.34 -29.26
CA ILE A 234 21.53 -7.21 -28.43
C ILE A 234 20.99 -7.70 -27.04
N GLY A 235 20.99 -9.02 -26.77
CA GLY A 235 20.54 -9.57 -25.50
C GLY A 235 19.03 -9.38 -25.24
N ILE A 236 18.25 -9.18 -26.29
CA ILE A 236 16.80 -9.09 -26.20
C ILE A 236 16.27 -10.51 -25.98
N MET A 237 15.83 -10.81 -24.77
CA MET A 237 15.07 -12.03 -24.51
C MET A 237 13.86 -12.10 -25.43
N PRO A 238 13.43 -13.32 -25.89
CA PRO A 238 12.20 -13.46 -26.64
C PRO A 238 11.09 -12.76 -25.89
N ILE A 239 10.44 -11.77 -26.52
CA ILE A 239 9.32 -11.06 -25.93
C ILE A 239 8.14 -12.03 -25.98
N TYR A 240 7.84 -12.67 -24.85
CA TYR A 240 6.63 -13.43 -24.70
C TYR A 240 5.46 -12.43 -24.66
N TYR A 241 4.60 -12.51 -25.68
CA TYR A 241 3.33 -11.78 -25.68
C TYR A 241 2.43 -12.41 -24.61
N GLY A 242 2.47 -11.84 -23.40
CA GLY A 242 1.71 -12.34 -22.27
C GLY A 242 0.64 -11.34 -21.86
N GLU A 243 -0.54 -11.81 -21.60
CA GLU A 243 -1.62 -11.05 -20.97
C GLU A 243 -1.92 -11.64 -19.60
N ASN A 244 -1.83 -10.81 -18.57
CA ASN A 244 -2.25 -11.16 -17.22
C ASN A 244 -3.64 -10.62 -16.93
N THR A 245 -4.44 -11.46 -16.32
CA THR A 245 -5.78 -11.14 -15.83
C THR A 245 -5.97 -11.75 -14.44
N THR A 246 -6.92 -11.24 -13.68
CA THR A 246 -7.29 -11.79 -12.38
C THR A 246 -8.61 -12.54 -12.49
N LEU A 247 -8.59 -13.83 -12.17
CA LEU A 247 -9.76 -14.70 -12.14
C LEU A 247 -10.32 -14.76 -10.73
N ILE A 248 -11.62 -14.53 -10.59
CA ILE A 248 -12.40 -14.83 -9.39
C ILE A 248 -13.28 -16.04 -9.69
N SER A 249 -13.18 -17.08 -8.87
CA SER A 249 -13.99 -18.29 -8.94
C SER A 249 -14.76 -18.47 -7.64
N VAL A 250 -16.08 -18.53 -7.73
CA VAL A 250 -17.00 -18.73 -6.61
C VAL A 250 -17.51 -20.16 -6.64
N TYR A 251 -17.26 -20.88 -5.55
CA TYR A 251 -17.70 -22.26 -5.35
C TYR A 251 -18.70 -22.32 -4.19
N ASP A 252 -19.75 -23.13 -4.35
CA ASP A 252 -20.61 -23.57 -3.24
C ASP A 252 -19.91 -24.77 -2.56
N VAL A 253 -19.51 -24.56 -1.30
CA VAL A 253 -18.83 -25.56 -0.46
C VAL A 253 -19.68 -25.95 0.75
N SER A 254 -20.99 -25.76 0.66
CA SER A 254 -21.94 -26.14 1.72
C SER A 254 -21.90 -27.64 1.98
N ASP A 255 -21.65 -28.43 0.94
CA ASP A 255 -21.30 -29.84 0.97
C ASP A 255 -19.91 -30.01 0.33
N ILE A 256 -18.90 -30.20 1.15
CA ILE A 256 -17.50 -30.27 0.68
C ILE A 256 -17.21 -31.53 -0.17
N GLU A 257 -18.06 -32.56 -0.10
CA GLU A 257 -17.94 -33.74 -0.95
C GLU A 257 -18.52 -33.48 -2.37
N LYS A 258 -19.33 -32.41 -2.49
CA LYS A 258 -19.97 -32.01 -3.76
C LYS A 258 -19.78 -30.51 -3.99
N VAL A 259 -18.59 -30.12 -4.38
CA VAL A 259 -18.24 -28.72 -4.66
C VAL A 259 -18.69 -28.32 -6.06
N ASP A 260 -19.56 -27.33 -6.16
CA ASP A 260 -20.08 -26.82 -7.43
C ASP A 260 -19.57 -25.41 -7.73
N VAL A 261 -19.22 -25.14 -8.99
CA VAL A 261 -18.89 -23.78 -9.46
C VAL A 261 -20.15 -22.97 -9.58
N VAL A 262 -20.27 -21.88 -8.82
CA VAL A 262 -21.41 -20.96 -8.86
C VAL A 262 -21.23 -19.93 -9.95
N LYS A 263 -20.05 -19.27 -10.00
CA LYS A 263 -19.74 -18.20 -10.94
C LYS A 263 -18.24 -17.99 -11.08
N GLN A 264 -17.81 -17.55 -12.27
CA GLN A 264 -16.43 -17.17 -12.52
C GLN A 264 -16.38 -15.93 -13.39
N TYR A 265 -15.55 -14.97 -12.97
CA TYR A 265 -15.24 -13.76 -13.71
C TYR A 265 -13.72 -13.61 -13.82
N GLU A 266 -13.25 -13.24 -15.00
CA GLU A 266 -11.84 -12.91 -15.22
C GLU A 266 -11.74 -11.45 -15.63
N ILE A 267 -10.98 -10.66 -14.87
CA ILE A 267 -10.88 -9.21 -15.01
C ILE A 267 -9.48 -8.85 -15.51
N THR A 268 -9.38 -7.93 -16.46
CA THR A 268 -8.12 -7.43 -16.99
C THR A 268 -7.22 -6.88 -15.90
N GLY A 269 -5.93 -7.28 -15.93
CA GLY A 269 -4.88 -6.75 -15.06
C GLY A 269 -4.54 -7.64 -13.87
N ASP A 270 -3.45 -7.27 -13.19
CA ASP A 270 -2.97 -7.93 -11.99
C ASP A 270 -3.70 -7.39 -10.76
N LYS A 271 -4.04 -8.24 -9.82
CA LYS A 271 -4.70 -7.85 -8.57
C LYS A 271 -3.81 -6.91 -7.76
N LEU A 272 -4.32 -5.72 -7.46
CA LEU A 272 -3.75 -4.84 -6.44
C LEU A 272 -4.22 -5.27 -5.05
N SER A 273 -5.52 -5.35 -4.83
CA SER A 273 -6.11 -5.70 -3.54
C SER A 273 -7.56 -6.17 -3.71
N ALA A 274 -8.08 -6.89 -2.71
CA ALA A 274 -9.49 -7.30 -2.67
C ALA A 274 -10.04 -7.25 -1.24
N ARG A 275 -11.33 -6.97 -1.12
CA ARG A 275 -12.09 -6.94 0.14
C ARG A 275 -13.43 -7.63 -0.05
N LEU A 276 -13.88 -8.33 0.99
CA LEU A 276 -15.23 -8.89 1.04
C LEU A 276 -16.02 -8.21 2.15
N LYS A 277 -17.15 -7.63 1.78
CA LYS A 277 -18.10 -7.00 2.72
C LYS A 277 -19.53 -7.28 2.28
N ASP A 278 -20.38 -7.72 3.20
CA ASP A 278 -21.83 -7.94 2.98
C ASP A 278 -22.14 -8.76 1.70
N GLY A 279 -21.34 -9.80 1.44
CA GLY A 279 -21.49 -10.66 0.25
C GLY A 279 -21.10 -10.02 -1.06
N LYS A 280 -20.36 -8.91 -1.05
CA LYS A 280 -19.75 -8.30 -2.21
C LYS A 280 -18.24 -8.34 -2.13
N VAL A 281 -17.60 -8.82 -3.19
CA VAL A 281 -16.15 -8.73 -3.37
C VAL A 281 -15.83 -7.45 -4.14
N TYR A 282 -15.00 -6.59 -3.54
CA TYR A 282 -14.42 -5.42 -4.17
C TYR A 282 -12.98 -5.76 -4.57
N LEU A 283 -12.77 -5.97 -5.85
CA LEU A 283 -11.47 -6.28 -6.44
C LEU A 283 -10.91 -5.07 -7.16
N VAL A 284 -9.66 -4.73 -6.91
CA VAL A 284 -8.92 -3.72 -7.66
C VAL A 284 -7.80 -4.38 -8.44
N THR A 285 -7.74 -4.13 -9.76
CA THR A 285 -6.68 -4.62 -10.64
C THR A 285 -6.00 -3.47 -11.37
N ASN A 286 -4.69 -3.63 -11.66
CA ASN A 286 -3.88 -2.68 -12.43
C ASN A 286 -3.43 -3.32 -13.75
N LYS A 287 -3.54 -2.58 -14.86
CA LYS A 287 -3.06 -3.00 -16.18
C LYS A 287 -2.16 -1.95 -16.82
N GLY A 288 -0.94 -2.35 -17.18
CA GLY A 288 -0.03 -1.54 -17.98
C GLY A 288 -0.07 -1.89 -19.46
N PHE A 289 0.16 -0.92 -20.32
CA PHE A 289 0.14 -1.09 -21.79
C PHE A 289 1.53 -1.34 -22.40
N TYR A 290 2.59 -1.45 -21.64
CA TYR A 290 3.98 -1.46 -22.12
C TYR A 290 4.33 -2.52 -23.17
N TYR A 291 3.57 -3.62 -23.24
CA TYR A 291 3.88 -4.77 -24.10
C TYR A 291 3.12 -4.80 -25.42
N TYR A 292 2.06 -4.02 -25.61
CA TYR A 292 1.19 -4.12 -26.78
C TYR A 292 1.69 -3.42 -28.05
N PHE A 293 2.74 -2.60 -27.96
CA PHE A 293 3.03 -1.61 -29.00
C PHE A 293 3.95 -2.06 -30.13
N ARG A 294 4.62 -3.20 -30.04
CA ARG A 294 5.51 -3.63 -31.13
C ARG A 294 4.85 -4.34 -32.30
N GLU A 295 3.65 -4.91 -32.15
CA GLU A 295 3.07 -5.77 -33.21
C GLU A 295 1.58 -5.62 -33.52
N SER A 296 0.75 -4.99 -32.74
CA SER A 296 -0.66 -4.87 -33.09
C SER A 296 -1.01 -3.49 -33.62
N SER A 297 -1.11 -3.36 -34.93
CA SER A 297 -1.81 -2.27 -35.62
C SER A 297 -3.32 -2.21 -35.28
N ASN A 298 -3.84 -3.13 -34.46
CA ASN A 298 -5.25 -3.20 -34.07
C ASN A 298 -5.47 -2.52 -32.70
N SER A 299 -5.83 -1.23 -32.76
CA SER A 299 -6.23 -0.42 -31.59
C SER A 299 -7.45 -0.95 -30.81
N ASN A 300 -8.14 -1.98 -31.33
CA ASN A 300 -9.35 -2.54 -30.71
C ASN A 300 -9.09 -3.34 -29.43
N ASN A 301 -7.85 -3.74 -29.13
CA ASN A 301 -7.49 -4.51 -27.93
C ASN A 301 -7.09 -3.65 -26.73
N LEU A 302 -7.21 -2.31 -26.82
CA LEU A 302 -6.81 -1.39 -25.76
C LEU A 302 -7.90 -1.12 -24.72
N LEU A 303 -9.15 -1.53 -24.98
CA LEU A 303 -10.23 -1.33 -24.02
C LEU A 303 -10.14 -2.35 -22.89
N PRO A 304 -10.39 -1.90 -21.63
CA PRO A 304 -10.55 -2.83 -20.52
C PRO A 304 -11.75 -3.75 -20.73
N TYR A 305 -11.61 -5.01 -20.32
CA TYR A 305 -12.64 -6.03 -20.49
C TYR A 305 -12.69 -6.95 -19.25
N TYR A 306 -13.76 -7.72 -19.19
CA TYR A 306 -13.85 -8.91 -18.34
C TYR A 306 -14.39 -10.09 -19.15
N ILE A 307 -14.12 -11.31 -18.67
CA ILE A 307 -14.66 -12.55 -19.24
C ILE A 307 -15.63 -13.13 -18.21
N GLU A 308 -16.80 -13.50 -18.66
CA GLU A 308 -17.80 -14.21 -17.89
C GLU A 308 -17.86 -15.67 -18.33
N TYR A 309 -17.62 -16.57 -17.38
CA TYR A 309 -17.68 -18.02 -17.61
C TYR A 309 -19.04 -18.56 -17.16
N GLY A 310 -19.98 -18.62 -18.09
CA GLY A 310 -21.32 -19.22 -17.94
C GLY A 310 -21.46 -20.52 -18.73
N GLN A 311 -22.63 -20.75 -19.30
CA GLN A 311 -22.86 -21.81 -20.30
C GLN A 311 -22.00 -21.54 -21.54
N GLU A 312 -21.89 -20.28 -21.94
CA GLU A 312 -20.92 -19.80 -22.92
C GLU A 312 -19.83 -18.95 -22.21
N VAL A 313 -18.67 -18.86 -22.83
CA VAL A 313 -17.56 -18.00 -22.37
C VAL A 313 -17.60 -16.71 -23.17
N GLU A 314 -17.93 -15.62 -22.51
CA GLU A 314 -18.14 -14.31 -23.14
C GLU A 314 -17.10 -13.29 -22.66
N LYS A 315 -16.32 -12.75 -23.60
CA LYS A 315 -15.50 -11.57 -23.37
C LYS A 315 -16.34 -10.31 -23.57
N LYS A 316 -16.45 -9.47 -22.54
CA LYS A 316 -17.24 -8.24 -22.51
C LYS A 316 -16.34 -7.03 -22.32
N GLU A 317 -16.33 -6.09 -23.27
CA GLU A 317 -15.67 -4.80 -23.10
C GLU A 317 -16.39 -4.01 -22.00
N ILE A 318 -15.64 -3.32 -21.15
CA ILE A 318 -16.22 -2.40 -20.16
C ILE A 318 -16.65 -1.14 -20.89
N ASP A 319 -17.90 -0.71 -20.66
CA ASP A 319 -18.46 0.47 -21.30
C ASP A 319 -17.62 1.72 -20.98
N VAL A 320 -17.35 2.55 -22.00
CA VAL A 320 -16.54 3.75 -21.89
C VAL A 320 -17.14 4.78 -20.92
N SER A 321 -18.45 4.74 -20.69
CA SER A 321 -19.11 5.57 -19.68
C SER A 321 -18.66 5.26 -18.24
N ASN A 322 -18.10 4.07 -18.02
CA ASN A 322 -17.49 3.69 -16.74
C ASN A 322 -15.99 4.02 -16.66
N ILE A 323 -15.43 4.67 -17.69
CA ILE A 323 -14.00 5.04 -17.72
C ILE A 323 -13.83 6.52 -17.38
N ARG A 324 -12.93 6.80 -16.45
CA ARG A 324 -12.55 8.15 -16.03
C ARG A 324 -11.04 8.37 -16.22
N TYR A 325 -10.64 9.61 -16.40
CA TYR A 325 -9.25 9.98 -16.56
C TYR A 325 -8.96 11.39 -16.03
N ASN A 326 -7.73 11.64 -15.67
CA ASN A 326 -7.27 13.00 -15.39
C ASN A 326 -6.74 13.65 -16.68
N LYS A 327 -7.26 14.83 -17.04
CA LYS A 327 -6.87 15.55 -18.27
C LYS A 327 -5.41 16.00 -18.27
N GLN A 328 -4.85 16.27 -17.10
CA GLN A 328 -3.49 16.79 -16.95
C GLN A 328 -2.46 15.67 -16.79
N ASP A 329 -2.91 14.45 -16.37
CA ASP A 329 -2.05 13.28 -16.13
C ASP A 329 -2.65 12.03 -16.79
N ILE A 330 -2.66 12.01 -18.12
CA ILE A 330 -3.08 10.83 -18.88
C ILE A 330 -1.93 9.84 -18.92
N GLN A 331 -2.11 8.70 -18.25
CA GLN A 331 -1.13 7.61 -18.25
C GLN A 331 -1.62 6.45 -19.12
N PRO A 332 -0.71 5.74 -19.81
CA PRO A 332 -1.07 4.56 -20.60
C PRO A 332 -1.19 3.31 -19.71
N ASN A 333 -1.93 3.42 -18.63
CA ASN A 333 -2.26 2.36 -17.69
C ASN A 333 -3.70 2.56 -17.27
N TYR A 334 -4.35 1.52 -16.78
CA TYR A 334 -5.63 1.69 -16.10
C TYR A 334 -5.77 0.80 -14.87
N THR A 335 -6.55 1.26 -13.93
CA THR A 335 -6.98 0.53 -12.73
C THR A 335 -8.47 0.26 -12.85
N ILE A 336 -8.88 -0.97 -12.58
CA ILE A 336 -10.28 -1.39 -12.59
C ILE A 336 -10.70 -1.67 -11.15
N ILE A 337 -11.83 -1.09 -10.73
CA ILE A 337 -12.54 -1.46 -9.51
C ILE A 337 -13.72 -2.32 -9.92
N SER A 338 -13.71 -3.60 -9.56
CA SER A 338 -14.79 -4.54 -9.81
C SER A 338 -15.55 -4.82 -8.52
N SER A 339 -16.85 -4.55 -8.49
CA SER A 339 -17.76 -4.95 -7.41
C SER A 339 -18.55 -6.17 -7.84
N ILE A 340 -18.33 -7.31 -7.21
CA ILE A 340 -18.93 -8.61 -7.54
C ILE A 340 -19.87 -9.00 -6.40
N ASP A 341 -21.17 -9.00 -6.67
CA ASP A 341 -22.21 -9.38 -5.73
C ASP A 341 -22.42 -10.90 -5.77
N LEU A 342 -22.00 -11.60 -4.72
CA LEU A 342 -22.07 -13.05 -4.60
C LEU A 342 -23.51 -13.56 -4.46
N ASN A 343 -24.42 -12.72 -3.96
CA ASN A 343 -25.82 -13.07 -3.75
C ASN A 343 -26.63 -12.93 -5.05
N LYS A 344 -26.30 -11.91 -5.86
CA LYS A 344 -26.99 -11.63 -7.14
C LYS A 344 -26.25 -12.22 -8.34
N ASN A 345 -25.02 -12.72 -8.17
CA ASN A 345 -24.14 -13.19 -9.24
C ASN A 345 -23.92 -12.13 -10.34
N THR A 346 -23.70 -10.87 -9.95
CA THR A 346 -23.49 -9.75 -10.87
C THR A 346 -22.16 -9.07 -10.64
N ILE A 347 -21.64 -8.44 -11.69
CA ILE A 347 -20.40 -7.65 -11.66
C ILE A 347 -20.65 -6.24 -12.17
N ASN A 348 -20.09 -5.23 -11.48
CA ASN A 348 -20.02 -3.85 -11.94
C ASN A 348 -18.55 -3.41 -11.94
N ASN A 349 -18.14 -2.68 -12.97
CA ASN A 349 -16.77 -2.25 -13.14
C ASN A 349 -16.69 -0.72 -13.29
N GLN A 350 -15.72 -0.09 -12.61
CA GLN A 350 -15.30 1.29 -12.82
C GLN A 350 -13.83 1.28 -13.24
N VAL A 351 -13.44 2.13 -14.16
CA VAL A 351 -12.07 2.20 -14.69
C VAL A 351 -11.52 3.60 -14.53
N ILE A 352 -10.29 3.69 -14.08
CA ILE A 352 -9.55 4.96 -14.01
C ILE A 352 -8.27 4.79 -14.83
N LEU A 353 -8.01 5.72 -15.76
CA LEU A 353 -6.72 5.82 -16.41
C LEU A 353 -5.68 6.30 -15.39
N GLY A 354 -4.73 5.46 -15.09
CA GLY A 354 -3.71 5.65 -14.08
C GLY A 354 -3.35 4.36 -13.38
N TYR A 355 -2.21 4.36 -12.70
CA TYR A 355 -1.72 3.27 -11.86
C TYR A 355 -1.85 3.69 -10.40
N PHE A 356 -2.43 2.83 -9.57
CA PHE A 356 -2.58 3.06 -8.14
C PHE A 356 -1.73 2.06 -7.37
N GLU A 357 -1.18 2.49 -6.24
CA GLU A 357 -0.25 1.69 -5.43
C GLU A 357 -0.89 1.15 -4.17
N ASN A 358 -1.92 1.83 -3.66
CA ASN A 358 -2.58 1.45 -2.43
C ASN A 358 -4.10 1.62 -2.51
N MET A 359 -4.79 0.79 -1.75
CA MET A 359 -6.24 0.84 -1.53
C MET A 359 -6.51 0.84 -0.03
N TYR A 360 -7.46 1.66 0.41
CA TYR A 360 -8.09 1.57 1.72
C TYR A 360 -9.59 1.45 1.53
N MET A 361 -10.25 0.65 2.35
CA MET A 361 -11.71 0.50 2.30
C MET A 361 -12.28 0.62 3.72
N SER A 362 -13.24 1.52 3.89
CA SER A 362 -14.11 1.61 5.07
C SER A 362 -15.48 0.98 4.79
N HIS A 363 -16.40 1.08 5.73
CA HIS A 363 -17.75 0.52 5.54
C HIS A 363 -18.52 1.18 4.40
N ASP A 364 -18.29 2.47 4.13
CA ASP A 364 -19.07 3.25 3.17
C ASP A 364 -18.25 3.75 1.97
N SER A 365 -16.93 3.65 2.03
CA SER A 365 -16.04 4.25 1.04
C SER A 365 -14.87 3.34 0.67
N LEU A 366 -14.44 3.44 -0.59
CA LEU A 366 -13.18 2.90 -1.08
C LEU A 366 -12.28 4.07 -1.50
N TYR A 367 -11.04 4.02 -1.09
CA TYR A 367 -10.02 5.01 -1.43
C TYR A 367 -8.92 4.35 -2.25
N LEU A 368 -8.63 4.93 -3.42
CA LEU A 368 -7.46 4.58 -4.22
C LEU A 368 -6.42 5.68 -4.09
N VAL A 369 -5.18 5.27 -3.91
CA VAL A 369 -4.06 6.17 -3.65
C VAL A 369 -2.95 5.96 -4.66
N LYS A 370 -2.44 7.07 -5.20
CA LYS A 370 -1.23 7.09 -6.04
C LYS A 370 -0.26 8.17 -5.57
N ILE A 371 1.01 7.98 -5.86
CA ILE A 371 2.05 9.00 -5.66
C ILE A 371 2.20 9.81 -6.95
N ALA A 372 2.08 11.12 -6.84
CA ALA A 372 2.38 12.05 -7.91
C ALA A 372 3.77 12.68 -7.67
N LEU A 373 4.64 12.55 -8.67
CA LEU A 373 5.99 13.11 -8.63
C LEU A 373 5.99 14.43 -9.40
N ASN A 374 6.24 15.53 -8.71
CA ASN A 374 6.35 16.86 -9.30
C ASN A 374 7.81 17.15 -9.65
N TYR A 375 8.10 17.26 -10.94
CA TYR A 375 9.42 17.55 -11.44
C TYR A 375 9.59 19.05 -11.69
N LYS A 376 10.63 19.69 -11.13
CA LYS A 376 11.08 21.01 -11.58
C LYS A 376 12.20 20.83 -12.59
N GLU A 377 12.02 21.36 -13.79
CA GLU A 377 13.11 21.48 -14.77
C GLU A 377 14.10 22.55 -14.27
N ILE A 378 15.34 22.17 -14.04
CA ILE A 378 16.44 23.13 -13.89
C ILE A 378 16.77 23.61 -15.29
N LYS A 379 16.44 24.87 -15.62
CA LYS A 379 16.83 25.49 -16.87
C LYS A 379 18.36 25.50 -16.95
N GLN A 380 18.88 24.91 -18.00
CA GLN A 380 20.28 24.91 -18.34
C GLN A 380 20.81 26.35 -18.43
N ASP A 381 21.95 26.64 -17.84
CA ASP A 381 22.64 27.92 -18.05
C ASP A 381 23.06 27.97 -19.52
N SER A 382 22.53 28.96 -20.26
CA SER A 382 22.77 29.14 -21.68
C SER A 382 24.26 29.28 -22.07
N ASN A 383 25.14 29.41 -21.08
CA ASN A 383 26.58 29.54 -21.26
C ASN A 383 27.35 28.19 -21.24
N LYS A 384 26.65 27.07 -20.98
CA LYS A 384 27.24 25.72 -20.92
C LYS A 384 26.39 24.67 -21.67
N PRO A 385 26.47 24.61 -22.99
CA PRO A 385 25.56 23.80 -23.81
C PRO A 385 25.75 22.28 -23.70
N ASN A 386 26.78 21.78 -23.01
CA ASN A 386 27.11 20.34 -22.92
C ASN A 386 26.88 19.69 -21.56
N GLU A 387 26.29 20.39 -20.57
CA GLU A 387 25.91 19.75 -19.31
C GLU A 387 24.51 19.15 -19.44
N SER A 388 24.39 17.86 -19.13
CA SER A 388 23.13 17.14 -19.14
C SER A 388 22.14 17.77 -18.15
N ILE A 389 20.88 17.91 -18.57
CA ILE A 389 19.78 18.40 -17.72
C ILE A 389 19.63 17.43 -16.53
N ALA A 390 20.00 17.85 -15.34
CA ALA A 390 19.70 17.11 -14.12
C ALA A 390 18.25 17.38 -13.73
N VAL A 391 17.36 16.41 -13.96
CA VAL A 391 15.99 16.46 -13.45
C VAL A 391 16.03 16.08 -11.98
N SER A 392 15.79 17.03 -11.10
CA SER A 392 15.64 16.76 -9.67
C SER A 392 14.16 16.57 -9.32
N ILE A 393 13.82 15.49 -8.63
CA ILE A 393 12.51 15.33 -8.02
C ILE A 393 12.45 16.27 -6.82
N TYR A 394 11.53 17.20 -6.80
CA TYR A 394 11.44 18.20 -5.73
C TYR A 394 10.30 17.97 -4.78
N ASP A 395 9.22 17.31 -5.21
CA ASP A 395 7.99 17.25 -4.44
C ASP A 395 7.24 15.94 -4.72
N GLU A 396 6.80 15.25 -3.67
CA GLU A 396 5.95 14.06 -3.75
C GLU A 396 4.60 14.39 -3.12
N ASP A 397 3.53 14.18 -3.88
CA ASP A 397 2.17 14.33 -3.38
C ASP A 397 1.46 12.96 -3.36
N THR A 398 0.75 12.69 -2.28
CA THR A 398 -0.20 11.57 -2.23
C THR A 398 -1.56 12.04 -2.72
N VAL A 399 -2.01 11.51 -3.85
CA VAL A 399 -3.32 11.78 -4.43
C VAL A 399 -4.29 10.67 -4.04
N ILE A 400 -5.39 11.04 -3.40
CA ILE A 400 -6.40 10.15 -2.85
C ILE A 400 -7.70 10.36 -3.60
N TYR A 401 -8.26 9.30 -4.17
CA TYR A 401 -9.56 9.30 -4.83
C TYR A 401 -10.56 8.55 -3.99
N LYS A 402 -11.68 9.19 -3.65
CA LYS A 402 -12.79 8.61 -2.91
C LYS A 402 -13.88 8.07 -3.82
N PHE A 403 -14.32 6.85 -3.52
CA PHE A 403 -15.47 6.20 -4.16
C PHE A 403 -16.46 5.78 -3.07
N ASP A 404 -17.74 6.07 -3.25
CA ASP A 404 -18.78 5.56 -2.37
C ASP A 404 -19.15 4.12 -2.75
N LEU A 405 -19.40 3.32 -1.71
CA LEU A 405 -19.82 1.92 -1.83
C LEU A 405 -21.34 1.85 -1.73
N GLY A 406 -21.99 1.46 -2.83
CA GLY A 406 -23.44 1.31 -2.92
C GLY A 406 -23.82 0.05 -3.72
N GLU A 407 -24.88 0.14 -4.51
CA GLU A 407 -25.15 -0.90 -5.52
C GLU A 407 -24.02 -0.99 -6.54
N LYS A 408 -23.48 0.18 -6.92
CA LYS A 408 -22.28 0.36 -7.74
C LYS A 408 -21.26 1.17 -6.98
N VAL A 409 -19.99 0.99 -7.30
CA VAL A 409 -18.91 1.85 -6.82
C VAL A 409 -18.92 3.14 -7.63
N GLU A 410 -19.02 4.31 -6.97
CA GLU A 410 -19.12 5.59 -7.64
C GLU A 410 -18.03 6.57 -7.21
N TYR A 411 -17.28 7.11 -8.18
CA TYR A 411 -16.33 8.19 -7.92
C TYR A 411 -17.04 9.43 -7.34
N LYS A 412 -16.50 9.98 -6.29
CA LYS A 412 -17.01 11.19 -5.65
C LYS A 412 -16.09 12.38 -5.81
N LYS A 413 -14.86 12.28 -5.32
CA LYS A 413 -13.94 13.41 -5.29
C LYS A 413 -12.50 12.94 -5.06
N PHE A 414 -11.55 13.84 -5.20
CA PHE A 414 -10.15 13.61 -4.86
C PHE A 414 -9.63 14.67 -3.89
N ILE A 415 -8.49 14.39 -3.30
CA ILE A 415 -7.63 15.34 -2.59
C ILE A 415 -6.17 14.98 -2.81
N SER A 416 -5.28 15.96 -2.74
CA SER A 416 -3.84 15.78 -2.72
C SER A 416 -3.27 16.32 -1.41
N VAL A 417 -2.35 15.56 -0.80
CA VAL A 417 -1.60 15.95 0.40
C VAL A 417 -0.12 15.73 0.16
N LYS A 418 0.73 16.50 0.86
CA LYS A 418 2.19 16.41 0.72
C LYS A 418 2.75 15.10 1.30
N GLY A 419 3.78 14.57 0.64
CA GLY A 419 4.50 13.37 1.06
C GLY A 419 3.87 12.07 0.55
N ARG A 420 4.45 10.94 0.94
CA ARG A 420 4.06 9.58 0.56
C ARG A 420 3.65 8.77 1.77
N ILE A 421 2.71 7.87 1.60
CA ILE A 421 2.34 6.86 2.60
C ILE A 421 3.34 5.70 2.57
N ILE A 422 3.45 4.97 3.67
CA ILE A 422 4.26 3.75 3.71
C ILE A 422 3.45 2.53 3.22
N ASN A 423 2.21 2.40 3.66
CA ASN A 423 1.28 1.34 3.29
C ASN A 423 -0.16 1.73 3.66
N GLN A 424 -1.11 0.79 3.55
CA GLN A 424 -2.51 0.98 3.88
C GLN A 424 -2.76 1.46 5.32
N PHE A 425 -1.95 1.06 6.31
CA PHE A 425 -2.10 1.48 7.71
C PHE A 425 -1.80 2.96 7.94
N SER A 426 -1.22 3.63 6.93
CA SER A 426 -1.11 5.09 6.94
C SER A 426 -2.44 5.79 6.72
N MET A 427 -3.52 5.05 6.50
CA MET A 427 -4.86 5.54 6.18
C MET A 427 -5.90 4.92 7.09
N ASP A 428 -6.95 5.70 7.39
CA ASP A 428 -8.09 5.26 8.19
C ASP A 428 -9.29 6.19 7.96
N GLU A 429 -10.50 5.69 8.19
CA GLU A 429 -11.72 6.49 8.27
C GLU A 429 -12.43 6.21 9.60
N TYR A 430 -12.64 7.26 10.39
CA TYR A 430 -13.31 7.16 11.67
C TYR A 430 -14.19 8.39 11.90
N ASP A 431 -15.42 8.18 12.38
CA ASP A 431 -16.39 9.23 12.66
C ASP A 431 -16.64 10.20 11.48
N GLY A 432 -16.64 9.66 10.25
CA GLY A 432 -16.86 10.41 9.01
C GLY A 432 -15.68 11.28 8.55
N TYR A 433 -14.49 11.09 9.14
CA TYR A 433 -13.26 11.76 8.73
C TYR A 433 -12.26 10.72 8.20
N PHE A 434 -11.72 10.98 7.01
CA PHE A 434 -10.58 10.24 6.50
C PHE A 434 -9.28 10.84 7.09
N ARG A 435 -8.38 9.98 7.54
CA ARG A 435 -7.15 10.35 8.24
C ARG A 435 -5.97 9.70 7.54
N ILE A 436 -4.88 10.45 7.37
CA ILE A 436 -3.71 9.95 6.64
C ILE A 436 -2.41 10.51 7.24
N ALA A 437 -1.40 9.64 7.33
CA ALA A 437 -0.04 10.00 7.74
C ALA A 437 0.94 9.80 6.58
N THR A 438 1.79 10.79 6.33
CA THR A 438 2.74 10.79 5.21
C THR A 438 4.14 11.18 5.64
N THR A 439 5.17 10.70 4.91
CA THR A 439 6.53 11.21 4.97
C THR A 439 6.79 12.06 3.73
N GLU A 440 7.17 13.32 3.93
CA GLU A 440 7.51 14.27 2.88
C GLU A 440 9.03 14.38 2.76
N SER A 441 9.54 14.28 1.54
CA SER A 441 10.95 14.53 1.22
C SER A 441 11.11 15.98 0.77
N ILE A 442 11.93 16.75 1.48
CA ILE A 442 12.14 18.17 1.23
C ILE A 442 13.57 18.35 0.71
N ASN A 443 13.71 19.00 -0.44
CA ASN A 443 15.01 19.43 -0.97
C ASN A 443 15.12 20.95 -0.88
N GLN A 444 15.91 21.45 0.07
CA GLN A 444 16.22 22.87 0.22
C GLN A 444 17.72 23.07 0.05
N ASN A 445 18.12 23.88 -0.91
CA ASN A 445 19.54 24.22 -1.17
C ASN A 445 20.45 22.99 -1.33
N ASN A 446 20.00 21.96 -2.08
CA ASN A 446 20.68 20.69 -2.27
C ASN A 446 20.86 19.85 -1.01
N LYS A 447 20.17 20.19 0.07
CA LYS A 447 20.09 19.36 1.28
C LYS A 447 18.74 18.63 1.28
N PHE A 448 18.81 17.30 1.23
CA PHE A 448 17.63 16.44 1.35
C PHE A 448 17.34 16.20 2.83
N THR A 449 16.14 16.53 3.23
CA THR A 449 15.61 16.24 4.57
C THR A 449 14.25 15.55 4.43
N THR A 450 13.78 14.92 5.49
CA THR A 450 12.44 14.34 5.56
C THR A 450 11.67 14.94 6.71
N THR A 451 10.35 14.94 6.60
CA THR A 451 9.45 15.27 7.70
C THR A 451 8.17 14.47 7.58
N ASN A 452 7.43 14.35 8.67
CA ASN A 452 6.21 13.56 8.66
C ASN A 452 5.01 14.46 8.95
N ASN A 453 3.89 14.14 8.32
CA ASN A 453 2.67 14.93 8.37
C ASN A 453 1.49 14.03 8.67
N VAL A 454 0.49 14.57 9.37
CA VAL A 454 -0.81 13.94 9.60
C VAL A 454 -1.89 14.89 9.13
N TYR A 455 -2.82 14.38 8.32
CA TYR A 455 -3.96 15.14 7.80
C TYR A 455 -5.26 14.50 8.25
N VAL A 456 -6.25 15.34 8.56
CA VAL A 456 -7.63 14.96 8.82
C VAL A 456 -8.51 15.62 7.76
N ILE A 457 -9.29 14.82 7.06
CA ILE A 457 -10.00 15.18 5.84
C ILE A 457 -11.49 14.89 6.05
N ASP A 458 -12.35 15.86 5.74
CA ASP A 458 -13.80 15.72 5.89
C ASP A 458 -14.43 14.89 4.76
N LYS A 459 -15.71 14.57 4.90
CA LYS A 459 -16.48 13.83 3.87
C LYS A 459 -16.51 14.48 2.50
N ASN A 460 -16.27 15.80 2.43
CA ASN A 460 -16.19 16.57 1.19
C ASN A 460 -14.78 16.61 0.60
N MET A 461 -13.85 15.82 1.14
CA MET A 461 -12.45 15.77 0.75
C MET A 461 -11.72 17.11 0.94
N ASN A 462 -11.99 17.83 2.04
CA ASN A 462 -11.24 19.01 2.43
C ASN A 462 -10.39 18.71 3.67
N VAL A 463 -9.14 19.19 3.70
CA VAL A 463 -8.32 19.13 4.92
C VAL A 463 -8.93 20.06 5.98
N VAL A 464 -9.37 19.49 7.09
CA VAL A 464 -9.96 20.25 8.21
C VAL A 464 -9.01 20.37 9.39
N GLY A 465 -8.03 19.48 9.50
CA GLY A 465 -6.98 19.52 10.52
C GLY A 465 -5.69 18.90 10.02
N LYS A 466 -4.56 19.33 10.55
CA LYS A 466 -3.25 18.79 10.22
C LYS A 466 -2.21 19.04 11.29
N ILE A 467 -1.21 18.15 11.34
CA ILE A 467 0.07 18.37 12.03
C ILE A 467 1.15 18.19 10.98
N ASN A 468 2.01 19.18 10.83
CA ASN A 468 3.15 19.12 9.91
C ASN A 468 4.46 19.10 10.70
N ASN A 469 5.53 18.69 10.03
CA ASN A 469 6.90 18.75 10.56
C ASN A 469 7.11 17.93 11.83
N ILE A 470 6.55 16.71 11.84
CA ILE A 470 6.78 15.74 12.93
C ILE A 470 8.11 15.04 12.68
N ALA A 471 8.97 14.95 13.70
CA ALA A 471 10.26 14.27 13.67
C ALA A 471 11.08 14.60 12.39
N PRO A 472 11.60 15.84 12.24
CA PRO A 472 12.44 16.21 11.10
C PRO A 472 13.65 15.28 10.95
N ASP A 473 14.04 14.97 9.71
CA ASP A 473 15.07 14.03 9.31
C ASP A 473 14.77 12.54 9.60
N GLU A 474 13.56 12.21 10.06
CA GLU A 474 13.08 10.84 10.25
C GLU A 474 12.01 10.48 9.22
N ARG A 475 11.76 9.18 9.05
CA ARG A 475 10.69 8.64 8.19
C ARG A 475 9.74 7.79 9.02
N ILE A 476 8.49 7.71 8.59
CA ILE A 476 7.52 6.76 9.15
C ILE A 476 7.95 5.34 8.80
N TYR A 477 7.97 4.46 9.79
CA TYR A 477 8.19 3.02 9.67
C TYR A 477 6.93 2.21 9.92
N SER A 478 6.06 2.67 10.81
CA SER A 478 4.73 2.13 10.98
C SER A 478 3.75 3.15 11.52
N THR A 479 2.48 2.91 11.23
CA THR A 479 1.35 3.69 11.71
C THR A 479 0.23 2.74 12.10
N ARG A 480 -0.56 3.11 13.12
CA ARG A 480 -1.79 2.43 13.45
C ARG A 480 -2.81 3.42 14.01
N PHE A 481 -3.90 3.57 13.31
CA PHE A 481 -5.07 4.28 13.83
C PHE A 481 -5.89 3.35 14.70
N VAL A 482 -6.28 3.82 15.87
CA VAL A 482 -7.14 3.12 16.81
C VAL A 482 -8.14 4.12 17.36
N LYS A 483 -9.40 4.05 16.95
CA LYS A 483 -10.46 4.99 17.34
C LYS A 483 -10.02 6.46 17.11
N ASP A 484 -9.94 7.25 18.16
CA ASP A 484 -9.58 8.68 18.16
C ASP A 484 -8.06 8.95 18.24
N LYS A 485 -7.22 7.94 18.08
CA LYS A 485 -5.75 8.06 18.20
C LYS A 485 -5.01 7.53 16.97
N LEU A 486 -3.83 8.06 16.75
CA LEU A 486 -2.83 7.51 15.84
C LEU A 486 -1.56 7.21 16.64
N TYR A 487 -1.10 5.98 16.54
CA TYR A 487 0.22 5.55 16.96
C TYR A 487 1.13 5.56 15.73
N MET A 488 2.26 6.28 15.82
CA MET A 488 3.18 6.45 14.69
C MET A 488 4.62 6.24 15.16
N VAL A 489 5.31 5.35 14.48
CA VAL A 489 6.73 5.09 14.68
C VAL A 489 7.51 5.76 13.57
N THR A 490 8.49 6.61 13.94
CA THR A 490 9.47 7.17 13.02
C THR A 490 10.86 6.67 13.40
N PHE A 491 11.83 6.71 12.50
CA PHE A 491 13.18 6.22 12.79
C PHE A 491 14.26 6.93 11.96
N LYS A 492 15.36 7.19 12.63
CA LYS A 492 16.66 7.53 12.06
C LYS A 492 17.82 6.82 12.79
N GLN A 493 17.86 6.90 14.10
CA GLN A 493 18.84 6.23 14.96
C GLN A 493 18.21 5.65 16.23
N VAL A 494 17.21 6.32 16.79
CA VAL A 494 16.40 5.89 17.95
C VAL A 494 14.95 6.08 17.59
N ASP A 495 14.10 5.15 17.97
CA ASP A 495 12.70 5.05 17.56
C ASP A 495 11.78 5.83 18.51
N PRO A 496 11.20 6.97 18.14
CA PRO A 496 10.07 7.53 18.85
C PRO A 496 8.74 6.89 18.39
N LEU A 497 8.03 6.27 19.33
CA LEU A 497 6.61 5.98 19.20
C LEU A 497 5.82 7.23 19.62
N PHE A 498 5.16 7.88 18.68
CA PHE A 498 4.28 9.01 18.93
C PHE A 498 2.86 8.55 19.23
N VAL A 499 2.21 9.19 20.21
CA VAL A 499 0.77 9.09 20.44
C VAL A 499 0.14 10.41 20.02
N ILE A 500 -0.72 10.38 19.02
CA ILE A 500 -1.36 11.54 18.40
C ILE A 500 -2.87 11.49 18.65
N ASP A 501 -3.41 12.55 19.24
CA ASP A 501 -4.84 12.74 19.47
C ASP A 501 -5.53 13.28 18.21
N LEU A 502 -6.55 12.58 17.77
CA LEU A 502 -7.39 12.94 16.64
C LEU A 502 -8.88 13.14 17.03
N LYS A 503 -9.15 13.17 18.35
CA LYS A 503 -10.52 13.33 18.90
C LYS A 503 -11.17 14.62 18.42
N ASN A 504 -10.40 15.73 18.34
CA ASN A 504 -10.86 16.91 17.65
C ASN A 504 -10.28 16.96 16.22
N PRO A 505 -11.06 16.62 15.18
CA PRO A 505 -10.58 16.53 13.81
C PRO A 505 -9.94 17.83 13.29
N ARG A 506 -10.34 18.99 13.86
CA ARG A 506 -9.82 20.30 13.44
C ARG A 506 -8.54 20.72 14.18
N GLN A 507 -8.19 20.04 15.26
CA GLN A 507 -7.05 20.36 16.10
C GLN A 507 -6.32 19.09 16.56
N PRO A 508 -5.81 18.29 15.62
CA PRO A 508 -4.99 17.13 15.97
C PRO A 508 -3.73 17.60 16.72
N LYS A 509 -3.26 16.80 17.71
CA LYS A 509 -2.11 17.17 18.51
C LYS A 509 -1.32 15.95 18.98
N ILE A 510 -0.01 16.09 19.12
CA ILE A 510 0.86 15.09 19.74
C ILE A 510 0.61 15.14 21.25
N LEU A 511 0.30 14.00 21.86
CA LEU A 511 0.10 13.85 23.30
C LEU A 511 1.39 13.45 24.01
N GLY A 512 2.05 12.41 23.52
CA GLY A 512 3.26 11.87 24.12
C GLY A 512 4.15 11.19 23.09
N LEU A 513 5.35 10.87 23.52
CA LEU A 513 6.30 10.08 22.74
C LEU A 513 7.11 9.17 23.67
N LEU A 514 7.48 7.98 23.17
CA LEU A 514 8.37 7.04 23.83
C LEU A 514 9.55 6.77 22.91
N LYS A 515 10.79 6.96 23.40
CA LYS A 515 12.02 6.62 22.68
C LYS A 515 12.58 5.31 23.19
N ILE A 516 12.80 4.36 22.30
CA ILE A 516 13.34 3.04 22.61
C ILE A 516 14.35 2.61 21.53
N PRO A 517 15.32 1.72 21.84
CA PRO A 517 16.17 1.11 20.82
C PRO A 517 15.37 0.17 19.91
N GLY A 518 15.73 0.14 18.63
CA GLY A 518 15.02 -0.64 17.61
C GLY A 518 13.84 0.14 17.02
N TYR A 519 13.11 -0.48 16.09
CA TYR A 519 11.93 0.12 15.46
C TYR A 519 10.87 -0.92 15.12
N SER A 520 9.61 -0.53 15.25
CA SER A 520 8.46 -1.36 14.86
C SER A 520 8.07 -1.07 13.43
N THR A 521 7.96 -2.14 12.62
CA THR A 521 7.46 -2.07 11.23
C THR A 521 5.96 -2.37 11.15
N TYR A 522 5.41 -3.03 12.17
CA TYR A 522 4.00 -3.32 12.35
C TYR A 522 3.57 -3.05 13.79
N LEU A 523 2.43 -2.38 13.97
CA LEU A 523 1.79 -2.11 15.25
C LEU A 523 0.46 -2.84 15.31
N HIS A 524 0.34 -3.78 16.25
CA HIS A 524 -0.86 -4.58 16.49
C HIS A 524 -1.61 -4.06 17.72
N PRO A 525 -2.87 -3.61 17.62
CA PRO A 525 -3.68 -3.26 18.78
C PRO A 525 -4.04 -4.50 19.60
N TYR A 526 -3.58 -4.57 20.84
CA TYR A 526 -3.93 -5.65 21.75
C TYR A 526 -5.24 -5.35 22.47
N ASP A 527 -5.35 -4.17 23.05
CA ASP A 527 -6.56 -3.62 23.67
C ASP A 527 -6.54 -2.07 23.59
N GLU A 528 -7.45 -1.40 24.29
CA GLU A 528 -7.56 0.07 24.27
C GLU A 528 -6.32 0.80 24.84
N ASN A 529 -5.53 0.10 25.67
CA ASN A 529 -4.39 0.65 26.41
C ASN A 529 -3.05 0.01 26.05
N THR A 530 -3.05 -0.97 25.13
CA THR A 530 -1.86 -1.79 24.83
C THR A 530 -1.69 -1.96 23.33
N ILE A 531 -0.48 -1.65 22.85
CA ILE A 531 -0.05 -1.88 21.48
C ILE A 531 1.13 -2.86 21.49
N ILE A 532 1.13 -3.84 20.58
CA ILE A 532 2.26 -4.73 20.37
C ILE A 532 3.00 -4.26 19.12
N GLY A 533 4.30 -4.00 19.24
CA GLY A 533 5.17 -3.66 18.13
C GLY A 533 5.96 -4.87 17.65
N PHE A 534 5.88 -5.18 16.37
CA PHE A 534 6.73 -6.15 15.68
C PHE A 534 7.72 -5.37 14.82
N GLY A 535 9.02 -5.67 14.94
CA GLY A 535 10.04 -4.90 14.23
C GLY A 535 11.43 -5.50 14.36
N MET A 536 12.43 -4.62 14.32
CA MET A 536 13.84 -4.99 14.38
C MET A 536 14.49 -4.37 15.61
N ASP A 537 15.35 -5.16 16.26
CA ASP A 537 16.30 -4.61 17.21
C ASP A 537 17.46 -3.94 16.46
N THR A 538 18.05 -2.90 17.07
CA THR A 538 19.17 -2.17 16.50
C THR A 538 20.32 -2.06 17.50
N GLY A 539 21.53 -2.00 16.99
CA GLY A 539 22.73 -1.71 17.72
C GLY A 539 23.57 -0.70 17.00
N GLU A 540 24.68 -0.30 17.61
CA GLU A 540 25.65 0.59 17.01
C GLU A 540 26.94 -0.19 16.69
N MET A 541 27.43 -0.04 15.45
CA MET A 541 28.71 -0.59 15.01
C MET A 541 29.44 0.51 14.23
N GLU A 542 30.63 0.89 14.69
CA GLU A 542 31.47 1.93 14.07
C GLU A 542 30.71 3.27 13.83
N GLY A 543 29.87 3.67 14.78
CA GLY A 543 29.08 4.91 14.68
C GLY A 543 27.88 4.84 13.71
N ARG A 544 27.53 3.62 13.21
CA ARG A 544 26.39 3.38 12.35
C ARG A 544 25.37 2.49 13.05
N VAL A 545 24.09 2.80 12.87
CA VAL A 545 23.01 1.92 13.34
C VAL A 545 22.94 0.68 12.43
N VAL A 546 22.96 -0.49 13.05
CA VAL A 546 22.84 -1.78 12.37
C VAL A 546 21.66 -2.57 12.94
N ASN A 547 20.93 -3.25 12.07
CA ASN A 547 19.90 -4.20 12.52
C ASN A 547 20.59 -5.41 13.13
N LYS A 548 20.04 -5.86 14.27
CA LYS A 548 20.39 -7.11 14.93
C LYS A 548 19.37 -8.19 14.57
N GLY A 549 18.53 -8.60 15.52
CA GLY A 549 17.47 -9.56 15.32
C GLY A 549 16.08 -8.94 15.19
N MET A 550 15.07 -9.78 15.15
CA MET A 550 13.68 -9.37 15.27
C MET A 550 13.38 -8.96 16.70
N LYS A 551 12.54 -7.96 16.89
CA LYS A 551 12.06 -7.50 18.20
C LYS A 551 10.53 -7.49 18.25
N VAL A 552 9.99 -8.01 19.37
CA VAL A 552 8.59 -7.83 19.72
C VAL A 552 8.53 -7.08 21.04
N ALA A 553 7.70 -6.03 21.13
CA ALA A 553 7.60 -5.18 22.32
C ALA A 553 6.14 -4.87 22.66
N ILE A 554 5.84 -4.76 23.96
CA ILE A 554 4.52 -4.34 24.48
C ILE A 554 4.63 -2.89 24.94
N PHE A 555 3.76 -2.05 24.40
CA PHE A 555 3.64 -0.64 24.76
C PHE A 555 2.34 -0.41 25.54
N ASP A 556 2.50 0.09 26.78
CA ASP A 556 1.39 0.62 27.57
C ASP A 556 1.14 2.08 27.17
N VAL A 557 -0.03 2.32 26.63
CA VAL A 557 -0.49 3.64 26.18
C VAL A 557 -1.71 4.12 26.98
N SER A 558 -1.94 3.57 28.16
CA SER A 558 -2.99 4.00 29.11
C SER A 558 -2.82 5.44 29.54
N ASP A 559 -1.55 5.86 29.85
CA ASP A 559 -1.16 7.25 29.95
C ASP A 559 -0.62 7.74 28.62
N VAL A 560 -1.48 8.31 27.79
CA VAL A 560 -1.15 8.80 26.44
C VAL A 560 -0.09 9.89 26.42
N ASN A 561 0.14 10.60 27.52
CA ASN A 561 1.18 11.63 27.63
C ASN A 561 2.55 11.04 28.01
N ASN A 562 2.57 9.82 28.54
CA ASN A 562 3.76 9.15 29.02
C ASN A 562 3.73 7.65 28.69
N PRO A 563 3.68 7.27 27.41
CA PRO A 563 3.65 5.87 27.00
C PRO A 563 4.93 5.13 27.47
N LYS A 564 4.82 3.84 27.77
CA LYS A 564 5.92 3.04 28.32
C LYS A 564 6.04 1.69 27.62
N GLN A 565 7.27 1.21 27.43
CA GLN A 565 7.50 -0.19 27.12
C GLN A 565 7.37 -1.03 28.39
N LYS A 566 6.50 -2.02 28.39
CA LYS A 566 6.31 -2.94 29.53
C LYS A 566 7.22 -4.15 29.46
N ASP A 567 7.36 -4.70 28.27
CA ASP A 567 8.19 -5.87 28.01
C ASP A 567 8.70 -5.88 26.57
N SER A 568 9.76 -6.60 26.31
CA SER A 568 10.21 -6.90 24.94
C SER A 568 11.06 -8.13 24.90
N ILE A 569 11.03 -8.82 23.75
CA ILE A 569 11.93 -9.93 23.44
C ILE A 569 12.68 -9.65 22.14
N GLU A 570 13.91 -10.12 22.10
CA GLU A 570 14.77 -10.14 20.93
C GLU A 570 14.87 -11.58 20.42
N ILE A 571 14.74 -11.79 19.11
CA ILE A 571 14.71 -13.11 18.48
C ILE A 571 15.79 -13.15 17.41
N GLY A 572 16.73 -14.08 17.61
CA GLY A 572 17.82 -14.38 16.68
C GLY A 572 18.78 -13.22 16.44
N GLY A 573 19.64 -13.39 15.45
CA GLY A 573 20.68 -12.44 15.07
C GLY A 573 20.34 -11.69 13.78
N LYS A 574 21.35 -11.05 13.23
CA LYS A 574 21.28 -10.28 12.00
C LYS A 574 20.87 -11.14 10.81
N GLY A 575 19.77 -10.77 10.16
CA GLY A 575 19.15 -11.53 9.07
C GLY A 575 17.93 -12.35 9.51
N THR A 576 17.61 -12.37 10.80
CA THR A 576 16.34 -12.92 11.29
C THR A 576 15.17 -12.19 10.66
N PHE A 577 14.20 -12.94 10.19
CA PHE A 577 13.10 -12.44 9.38
C PHE A 577 11.79 -13.14 9.71
N SER A 578 10.69 -12.40 9.60
CA SER A 578 9.32 -12.92 9.68
C SER A 578 8.44 -12.18 8.68
N GLU A 579 7.56 -12.91 8.03
CA GLU A 579 6.57 -12.28 7.16
C GLU A 579 5.66 -11.31 7.94
N SER A 580 5.40 -11.55 9.23
CA SER A 580 4.60 -10.67 10.09
C SER A 580 5.13 -9.24 10.24
N LEU A 581 6.39 -9.00 9.89
CA LEU A 581 7.00 -7.66 9.91
C LEU A 581 6.43 -6.71 8.84
N TYR A 582 5.90 -7.25 7.74
CA TYR A 582 5.32 -6.47 6.63
C TYR A 582 4.01 -7.06 6.12
N ASN A 583 3.66 -8.25 6.57
CA ASN A 583 2.47 -8.98 6.23
C ASN A 583 1.75 -9.42 7.50
N HIS A 584 0.84 -8.59 7.98
CA HIS A 584 0.16 -8.85 9.24
C HIS A 584 -0.87 -10.01 9.22
N LYS A 585 -1.33 -10.50 8.05
CA LYS A 585 -2.10 -11.77 7.96
C LYS A 585 -1.22 -12.98 8.30
N ALA A 586 0.11 -12.82 8.23
CA ALA A 586 1.05 -13.83 8.73
C ALA A 586 1.13 -13.88 10.26
N LEU A 587 0.56 -12.90 10.95
CA LEU A 587 0.36 -12.91 12.39
C LEU A 587 -1.06 -13.41 12.69
N VAL A 588 -1.19 -14.57 13.30
CA VAL A 588 -2.48 -15.13 13.70
C VAL A 588 -2.63 -14.98 15.20
N GLU A 589 -3.70 -14.29 15.60
CA GLU A 589 -4.09 -14.12 17.00
C GLU A 589 -5.13 -15.16 17.39
N TYR A 590 -5.01 -15.70 18.61
CA TYR A 590 -6.04 -16.55 19.22
C TYR A 590 -6.29 -16.12 20.67
N ARG A 591 -7.24 -15.24 20.86
CA ARG A 591 -7.51 -14.55 22.14
C ARG A 591 -7.89 -15.48 23.28
N LYS A 592 -8.55 -16.59 22.99
CA LYS A 592 -8.94 -17.61 23.98
C LYS A 592 -7.78 -18.05 24.87
N TYR A 593 -6.58 -18.14 24.33
CA TYR A 593 -5.38 -18.54 25.03
C TYR A 593 -4.30 -17.43 25.09
N ASN A 594 -4.63 -16.20 24.65
CA ASN A 594 -3.68 -15.09 24.50
C ASN A 594 -2.44 -15.45 23.65
N LEU A 595 -2.67 -16.26 22.60
CA LEU A 595 -1.62 -16.78 21.74
C LEU A 595 -1.51 -16.00 20.44
N TYR A 596 -0.27 -15.88 19.97
CA TYR A 596 0.12 -15.30 18.68
C TYR A 596 1.04 -16.28 17.96
N ALA A 597 0.71 -16.58 16.71
CA ALA A 597 1.51 -17.48 15.87
C ALA A 597 1.97 -16.73 14.62
N PHE A 598 3.25 -16.87 14.27
CA PHE A 598 3.83 -16.25 13.07
C PHE A 598 4.99 -17.07 12.54
N GLU A 599 5.22 -17.00 11.24
CA GLU A 599 6.38 -17.60 10.58
C GLU A 599 7.66 -16.92 11.04
N LEU A 600 8.72 -17.69 11.26
CA LEU A 600 10.02 -17.23 11.74
C LEU A 600 11.18 -17.93 11.01
N TYR A 601 12.06 -17.13 10.43
CA TYR A 601 13.39 -17.54 9.95
C TYR A 601 14.42 -16.87 10.84
N GLU A 602 14.93 -17.63 11.80
CA GLU A 602 15.85 -17.15 12.82
C GLU A 602 17.29 -17.47 12.42
N THR A 603 18.15 -16.48 12.43
CA THR A 603 19.59 -16.66 12.27
C THR A 603 20.29 -16.76 13.61
N LYS A 604 21.49 -17.33 13.62
CA LYS A 604 22.33 -17.35 14.82
C LYS A 604 22.57 -15.95 15.33
N ASN A 605 22.68 -15.82 16.64
CA ASN A 605 22.97 -14.53 17.29
C ASN A 605 24.45 -14.13 17.13
N ASP A 606 24.93 -14.17 15.90
CA ASP A 606 26.26 -13.76 15.47
C ASP A 606 26.15 -13.06 14.10
N ASP A 607 27.24 -12.54 13.59
CA ASP A 607 27.27 -11.84 12.29
C ASP A 607 27.32 -12.78 11.07
N SER A 608 27.08 -14.10 11.25
CA SER A 608 27.28 -15.12 10.20
C SER A 608 26.14 -15.20 9.19
N TYR A 609 24.97 -14.64 9.49
CA TYR A 609 23.72 -14.83 8.72
C TYR A 609 23.29 -16.32 8.56
N VAL A 610 23.83 -17.20 9.35
CA VAL A 610 23.52 -18.63 9.29
C VAL A 610 22.14 -18.87 9.87
N LEU A 611 21.26 -19.49 9.08
CA LEU A 611 19.92 -19.87 9.52
C LEU A 611 20.02 -20.96 10.60
N ASP A 612 19.42 -20.72 11.75
CA ASP A 612 19.37 -21.64 12.90
C ASP A 612 18.00 -22.34 13.00
N PHE A 613 16.93 -21.57 12.72
CA PHE A 613 15.56 -22.09 12.76
C PHE A 613 14.74 -21.56 11.58
N ALA A 614 13.91 -22.43 10.98
CA ALA A 614 12.86 -22.09 10.02
C ALA A 614 11.57 -22.80 10.41
N GLY A 615 10.51 -22.06 10.67
CA GLY A 615 9.26 -22.66 11.14
C GLY A 615 8.23 -21.63 11.61
N LEU A 616 7.34 -22.09 12.48
CA LEU A 616 6.35 -21.28 13.17
C LEU A 616 6.79 -20.98 14.59
N CYS A 617 6.71 -19.72 15.01
CA CYS A 617 6.86 -19.28 16.39
C CYS A 617 5.47 -19.11 17.02
N LEU A 618 5.27 -19.74 18.18
CA LEU A 618 4.09 -19.57 19.02
C LEU A 618 4.48 -18.76 20.26
N MET A 619 3.86 -17.61 20.40
CA MET A 619 4.10 -16.63 21.45
C MET A 619 2.83 -16.43 22.28
N GLN A 620 2.95 -16.30 23.59
CA GLN A 620 1.87 -15.89 24.47
C GLN A 620 2.13 -14.50 25.04
N ILE A 621 1.07 -13.70 25.13
CA ILE A 621 1.12 -12.41 25.82
C ILE A 621 0.13 -12.45 26.96
N GLU A 622 0.63 -12.41 28.18
CA GLU A 622 -0.17 -12.45 29.38
C GLU A 622 0.44 -11.56 30.48
N ASN A 623 -0.39 -10.81 31.20
CA ASN A 623 0.05 -9.90 32.27
C ASN A 623 1.17 -8.93 31.84
N ASN A 624 1.10 -8.40 30.63
CA ASN A 624 2.13 -7.55 30.00
C ASN A 624 3.51 -8.21 29.89
N LYS A 625 3.55 -9.54 29.74
CA LYS A 625 4.76 -10.34 29.51
C LYS A 625 4.65 -11.10 28.21
N ILE A 626 5.78 -11.19 27.50
CA ILE A 626 5.94 -11.96 26.27
C ILE A 626 6.68 -13.26 26.59
N ASP A 627 6.11 -14.39 26.20
CA ASP A 627 6.71 -15.71 26.39
C ASP A 627 6.62 -16.53 25.10
N ILE A 628 7.75 -17.05 24.61
CA ILE A 628 7.77 -17.98 23.49
C ILE A 628 7.42 -19.37 24.01
N LYS A 629 6.25 -19.88 23.64
CA LYS A 629 5.74 -21.19 24.08
C LYS A 629 6.28 -22.34 23.27
N ALA A 630 6.46 -22.16 21.96
CA ALA A 630 6.97 -23.21 21.09
C ALA A 630 7.55 -22.61 19.79
N LYS A 631 8.50 -23.36 19.22
CA LYS A 631 8.99 -23.18 17.86
C LYS A 631 8.80 -24.50 17.11
N ILE A 632 7.96 -24.53 16.07
CA ILE A 632 7.56 -25.73 15.33
C ILE A 632 8.16 -25.67 13.93
N SER A 633 8.97 -26.68 13.56
CA SER A 633 9.62 -26.77 12.24
C SER A 633 9.24 -28.07 11.54
N HIS A 634 9.03 -27.97 10.24
CA HIS A 634 8.86 -29.10 9.32
C HIS A 634 10.13 -29.39 8.51
N SER A 635 11.25 -28.72 8.79
CA SER A 635 12.52 -28.88 8.09
C SER A 635 13.02 -30.34 8.17
N ILE A 636 13.54 -30.82 7.05
CA ILE A 636 14.06 -32.21 6.93
C ILE A 636 15.56 -32.18 7.18
N THR A 637 16.04 -33.00 8.13
CA THR A 637 17.47 -33.22 8.30
C THR A 637 17.95 -34.19 7.22
N SER A 638 18.81 -33.74 6.31
CA SER A 638 19.41 -34.66 5.34
C SER A 638 20.39 -35.60 6.05
N SER A 639 20.27 -36.88 5.78
CA SER A 639 21.09 -37.94 6.41
C SER A 639 22.58 -37.89 6.05
N GLN A 640 23.01 -37.00 5.16
CA GLN A 640 24.40 -36.94 4.65
C GLN A 640 25.14 -35.62 4.97
N ASN A 641 24.43 -34.57 5.40
CA ASN A 641 25.03 -33.32 5.85
C ASN A 641 24.17 -32.77 7.01
N GLU A 642 24.80 -32.12 8.00
CA GLU A 642 24.12 -31.44 9.12
C GLU A 642 23.23 -30.24 8.62
N TYR A 643 23.10 -30.05 7.31
CA TYR A 643 22.32 -28.97 6.70
C TYR A 643 20.85 -29.38 6.65
N LYS A 644 20.02 -28.62 7.38
CA LYS A 644 18.56 -28.73 7.32
C LYS A 644 18.07 -27.90 6.16
N GLU A 645 17.42 -28.52 5.17
CA GLU A 645 16.75 -27.79 4.10
C GLU A 645 15.56 -27.00 4.70
N PRO A 646 15.58 -25.64 4.64
CA PRO A 646 14.48 -24.86 5.19
C PRO A 646 13.21 -25.07 4.36
N ILE A 647 12.09 -25.23 5.04
CA ILE A 647 10.76 -25.23 4.43
C ILE A 647 10.15 -23.85 4.68
N TYR A 648 9.43 -23.33 3.71
CA TYR A 648 8.87 -21.98 3.71
C TYR A 648 7.34 -22.00 3.71
N GLY A 649 6.72 -20.83 3.94
CA GLY A 649 5.29 -20.63 3.85
C GLY A 649 4.51 -21.21 5.02
N TYR A 650 5.01 -21.01 6.25
CA TYR A 650 4.30 -21.46 7.45
C TYR A 650 3.10 -20.55 7.73
N ARG A 651 1.99 -21.21 8.09
CA ARG A 651 0.79 -20.56 8.62
C ARG A 651 0.24 -21.38 9.79
N ALA A 652 -0.49 -20.68 10.65
CA ALA A 652 -1.25 -21.32 11.73
C ALA A 652 -2.75 -21.10 11.55
N VAL A 653 -3.53 -22.06 12.05
CA VAL A 653 -4.96 -21.94 12.27
C VAL A 653 -5.27 -22.53 13.64
N PHE A 654 -6.08 -21.86 14.41
CA PHE A 654 -6.58 -22.37 15.68
C PHE A 654 -8.05 -22.76 15.56
N VAL A 655 -8.41 -23.91 16.12
CA VAL A 655 -9.78 -24.37 16.22
C VAL A 655 -9.95 -25.04 17.59
N ASP A 656 -10.80 -24.49 18.43
CA ASP A 656 -11.00 -24.89 19.83
C ASP A 656 -9.68 -24.93 20.65
N ASN A 657 -9.20 -26.13 21.00
CA ASN A 657 -7.94 -26.34 21.71
C ASN A 657 -6.84 -26.91 20.80
N LEU A 658 -7.02 -26.85 19.49
CA LEU A 658 -6.04 -27.35 18.51
C LEU A 658 -5.42 -26.18 17.73
N MET A 659 -4.13 -26.24 17.55
CA MET A 659 -3.38 -25.41 16.61
C MET A 659 -2.89 -26.27 15.44
N PHE A 660 -3.24 -25.88 14.25
CA PHE A 660 -2.76 -26.49 13.00
C PHE A 660 -1.62 -25.63 12.46
N VAL A 661 -0.43 -26.23 12.37
CA VAL A 661 0.76 -25.63 11.75
C VAL A 661 0.91 -26.21 10.36
N ILE A 662 0.87 -25.36 9.35
CA ILE A 662 0.87 -25.78 7.96
C ILE A 662 2.02 -25.10 7.23
N SER A 663 2.78 -25.91 6.48
CA SER A 663 3.83 -25.43 5.55
C SER A 663 3.55 -25.95 4.14
N SER A 664 4.43 -25.66 3.19
CA SER A 664 4.30 -26.20 1.83
C SER A 664 4.37 -27.74 1.74
N ARG A 665 4.90 -28.43 2.77
CA ARG A 665 5.16 -29.88 2.73
C ARG A 665 4.47 -30.70 3.81
N ALA A 666 4.08 -30.08 4.94
CA ALA A 666 3.55 -30.83 6.08
C ALA A 666 2.49 -30.05 6.87
N ILE A 667 1.69 -30.80 7.61
CA ILE A 667 0.74 -30.30 8.61
C ILE A 667 1.05 -30.95 9.95
N SER A 668 1.21 -30.15 11.01
CA SER A 668 1.27 -30.60 12.39
C SER A 668 0.07 -30.09 13.17
N VAL A 669 -0.42 -30.88 14.14
CA VAL A 669 -1.47 -30.48 15.07
C VAL A 669 -0.94 -30.50 16.49
N ILE A 670 -1.09 -29.35 17.15
CA ILE A 670 -0.66 -29.15 18.54
C ILE A 670 -1.91 -29.02 19.41
N ASN A 671 -1.99 -29.82 20.46
CA ASN A 671 -3.02 -29.65 21.49
C ASN A 671 -2.55 -28.54 22.46
N LEU A 672 -3.35 -27.46 22.58
CA LEU A 672 -2.99 -26.26 23.33
C LEU A 672 -3.08 -26.46 24.86
N ASP A 673 -3.88 -27.42 25.35
CA ASP A 673 -4.04 -27.65 26.78
C ASP A 673 -2.78 -28.27 27.40
N ASN A 674 -1.99 -28.98 26.61
CA ASN A 674 -0.78 -29.64 27.08
C ASN A 674 0.47 -29.35 26.24
N MET A 675 0.32 -28.52 25.20
CA MET A 675 1.38 -28.07 24.26
C MET A 675 2.11 -29.25 23.58
N LYS A 676 1.42 -30.37 23.34
CA LYS A 676 1.98 -31.57 22.67
C LYS A 676 1.55 -31.63 21.21
N GLU A 677 2.48 -32.00 20.36
CA GLU A 677 2.19 -32.38 18.98
C GLU A 677 1.47 -33.75 19.00
N VAL A 678 0.18 -33.73 18.56
CA VAL A 678 -0.68 -34.93 18.56
C VAL A 678 -0.73 -35.60 17.17
N TYR A 679 -0.34 -34.85 16.14
CA TYR A 679 -0.29 -35.34 14.77
C TYR A 679 0.77 -34.60 13.96
N ARG A 680 1.42 -35.33 13.04
CA ARG A 680 2.24 -34.80 11.95
C ARG A 680 2.05 -35.66 10.69
N GLY A 681 1.76 -35.02 9.59
CA GLY A 681 1.57 -35.67 8.28
C GLY A 681 2.08 -34.82 7.13
N ASN A 682 2.35 -35.46 5.98
CA ASN A 682 2.71 -34.75 4.75
C ASN A 682 1.47 -34.21 4.07
N ILE A 683 1.61 -33.06 3.38
CA ILE A 683 0.55 -32.41 2.55
C ILE A 683 0.57 -32.94 1.14
#